data_d919f9691423ff063dcbd78b42aa4ff5
#
_entry.id   d919f9691423ff063dcbd78b42aa4ff5
#
_cell.length_a   1.000
_cell.length_b   1.000
_cell.length_c   1.000
_cell.angle_alpha   90.00
_cell.angle_beta   90.00
_cell.angle_gamma   90.00
#
_symmetry.space_group_name_H-M   'P 1'
#
loop_
_entity.id
_entity.type
_entity.pdbx_description
1 polymer ?
#
loop_
_entity_poly.entity_id
_entity_poly.type
_entity_poly.pdbx_seq_one_letter_code
_entity_poly.pdbx_strand_id
1 'polypeptide(L)'
;MSTFIAHRQFANATRSTFQTFHNKLIDMYFKCGSLVDARKVFEHLKERDSVSWNTIIAAYGRHGCPHEAVTLFHHMQQTGLQPDQFTFASVFPACAKMGALEQGMAIHQSIKDRGILSDVVVASALVDMYAKCGSIDKARELFDRMPQRNVFSWTAMVAGYAQNGCAEKALETFKQMQLAGVKPNSTTFASVLPACAKMGALEQGTDIHQSIKDRGILSDVVVTTALVDMYAKCGSIDKARELFDRMPQRNVVSWTAMIAGYAQNGFVEKALETFKEMRLAGVKPNSTTFVSILPAYAKMEALEQGVDIHQSIKDIGILSDVVVATALVDMYAKCGSIDRARELFDRMPQRNVVSWNAMIAGYVQNGLVEKALETFKKMQLTCVESNSTTFTIILPACAKMGALEQGMDIHQSIMEGDFLSDITTGNALVDMYAKCGIIDKACELFDRMPQRDVISWNVMIAGYVQNRMVEKAIETFGQMQLAGLKPNSTTFVSILPACAKMGAFEQGMDIHQRIIEGGFMSDVMVANALIDMYAKCGSIDKAREQFDRMLQRDVISWNAIISGYAQNGFVDKALEIFKQMQFTGVKPDSTTFVTILPACAKMGTLEQGIDIHENIIEGEFLSDIVVGNALVDMYAKCGSIDKARELFDRMPQRDVISWTAMIAGYAQNGFCKDALKIFELMKHSGTCPDIVSFTCVLYACSHVGLVDEGCTYFNHMSNLYCITPTADHYVCMVDLLSRAGYLEDTLNFIIKMPVKPVAVVWMCFLGACRSHMNIGLGVFTSTLLFDLDPKNAATYVLLSNIYAEVGMWGEVQMVRRLMKDRGIQKTPGCSWIEDHKMVHAFCVGDRSHPQTQEIYAKLEELAWEMKAAGYSPDSKHLPNDVEEEEKESFLCHHSEKLAIAFGLLNTPPGATVRVVKNLRVCADCHTATKFISKIVAREIVVRDANRFHHFKNGQCSCRDYW
;
A
#
# COMPACT_ATOMS: atom_id res chain seq x y z
N MET A 1 71.45 11.57 -69.84
CA MET A 1 70.56 10.77 -69.00
C MET A 1 70.73 11.00 -67.49
N SER A 2 71.91 11.21 -66.93
CA SER A 2 72.18 11.43 -65.51
C SER A 2 71.55 12.74 -64.92
N THR A 3 71.58 13.85 -65.73
CA THR A 3 71.02 15.11 -65.37
C THR A 3 69.44 15.06 -65.29
N PHE A 4 68.85 14.25 -66.12
CA PHE A 4 67.37 14.09 -66.11
C PHE A 4 66.90 13.23 -64.95
N ILE A 5 67.68 12.27 -64.47
CA ILE A 5 67.41 11.43 -63.28
C ILE A 5 67.65 12.27 -62.06
N ALA A 6 68.67 13.10 -61.93
CA ALA A 6 68.91 13.99 -60.80
C ALA A 6 67.84 15.06 -60.71
N HIS A 7 67.37 15.68 -61.82
CA HIS A 7 66.24 16.63 -61.79
C HIS A 7 64.95 15.98 -61.38
N ARG A 8 64.74 14.74 -61.80
CA ARG A 8 63.53 13.99 -61.39
C ARG A 8 63.61 13.53 -59.95
N GLN A 9 64.80 13.17 -59.42
CA GLN A 9 64.99 12.87 -58.00
C GLN A 9 64.89 14.14 -57.13
N PHE A 10 65.40 15.24 -57.61
CA PHE A 10 65.28 16.52 -56.86
C PHE A 10 63.82 17.06 -56.85
N ALA A 11 63.12 16.98 -57.98
CA ALA A 11 61.67 17.28 -58.09
C ALA A 11 60.82 16.33 -57.24
N ASN A 12 61.16 15.07 -57.18
CA ASN A 12 60.46 14.12 -56.29
C ASN A 12 60.77 14.34 -54.79
N ALA A 13 61.98 14.72 -54.45
CA ALA A 13 62.38 15.02 -53.06
C ALA A 13 61.72 16.34 -52.56
N THR A 14 61.65 17.37 -53.39
CA THR A 14 60.92 18.63 -53.08
C THR A 14 59.41 18.43 -53.00
N ARG A 15 58.85 17.57 -53.85
CA ARG A 15 57.46 17.19 -53.85
C ARG A 15 57.08 16.42 -52.56
N SER A 16 57.93 15.47 -52.13
CA SER A 16 57.77 14.70 -50.89
C SER A 16 57.85 15.60 -49.66
N THR A 17 58.77 16.53 -49.62
CA THR A 17 58.90 17.48 -48.50
C THR A 17 57.72 18.46 -48.42
N PHE A 18 57.18 18.92 -49.56
CA PHE A 18 55.99 19.77 -49.63
C PHE A 18 54.75 19.04 -49.18
N GLN A 19 54.57 17.77 -49.53
CA GLN A 19 53.43 16.97 -49.14
C GLN A 19 53.47 16.64 -47.61
N THR A 20 54.66 16.27 -47.10
CA THR A 20 54.90 16.07 -45.67
C THR A 20 54.61 17.30 -44.84
N PHE A 21 54.94 18.49 -45.33
CA PHE A 21 54.62 19.77 -44.69
C PHE A 21 53.15 20.04 -44.63
N HIS A 22 52.37 19.82 -45.71
CA HIS A 22 50.90 19.99 -45.71
C HIS A 22 50.19 19.01 -44.82
N ASN A 23 50.63 17.74 -44.76
CA ASN A 23 50.09 16.75 -43.85
C ASN A 23 50.30 17.13 -42.37
N LYS A 24 51.49 17.69 -42.05
CA LYS A 24 51.73 18.25 -40.71
C LYS A 24 50.89 19.51 -40.44
N LEU A 25 50.61 20.33 -41.42
CA LEU A 25 49.79 21.50 -41.31
C LEU A 25 48.32 21.13 -41.06
N ILE A 26 47.84 20.11 -41.79
CA ILE A 26 46.50 19.53 -41.57
C ILE A 26 46.38 19.03 -40.10
N ASP A 27 47.33 18.25 -39.63
CA ASP A 27 47.34 17.73 -38.26
C ASP A 27 47.41 18.85 -37.21
N MET A 28 48.18 19.93 -37.48
CA MET A 28 48.28 21.10 -36.64
C MET A 28 46.93 21.82 -36.52
N TYR A 29 46.25 22.11 -37.65
CA TYR A 29 44.95 22.77 -37.63
C TYR A 29 43.91 21.92 -36.87
N PHE A 30 43.95 20.60 -37.03
CA PHE A 30 43.09 19.74 -36.21
C PHE A 30 43.40 19.79 -34.73
N LYS A 31 44.68 19.83 -34.32
CA LYS A 31 45.08 20.00 -32.93
C LYS A 31 44.63 21.34 -32.34
N CYS A 32 44.53 22.39 -33.16
CA CYS A 32 44.00 23.70 -32.81
C CYS A 32 42.48 23.80 -32.89
N GLY A 33 41.78 22.72 -33.27
CA GLY A 33 40.31 22.67 -33.35
C GLY A 33 39.71 23.29 -34.61
N SER A 34 40.54 23.73 -35.58
CA SER A 34 40.07 24.37 -36.83
C SER A 34 39.86 23.35 -37.94
N LEU A 35 38.71 22.67 -37.92
CA LEU A 35 38.31 21.65 -38.92
C LEU A 35 38.20 22.26 -40.34
N VAL A 36 37.68 23.49 -40.44
CA VAL A 36 37.44 24.17 -41.72
C VAL A 36 38.75 24.49 -42.39
N ASP A 37 39.76 24.99 -41.69
CA ASP A 37 41.05 25.36 -42.29
C ASP A 37 41.87 24.14 -42.66
N ALA A 38 41.79 23.08 -41.82
CA ALA A 38 42.37 21.79 -42.18
C ALA A 38 41.78 21.22 -43.50
N ARG A 39 40.48 21.34 -43.69
CA ARG A 39 39.77 20.93 -44.92
C ARG A 39 40.23 21.75 -46.13
N LYS A 40 40.33 23.09 -45.98
CA LYS A 40 40.85 23.96 -47.05
C LYS A 40 42.26 23.57 -47.49
N VAL A 41 43.19 23.34 -46.54
CA VAL A 41 44.53 22.91 -46.82
C VAL A 41 44.55 21.59 -47.58
N PHE A 42 43.71 20.63 -47.20
CA PHE A 42 43.56 19.34 -47.89
C PHE A 42 43.00 19.52 -49.30
N GLU A 43 42.05 20.42 -49.54
CA GLU A 43 41.42 20.64 -50.84
C GLU A 43 42.37 21.38 -51.79
N HIS A 44 43.28 22.18 -51.30
CA HIS A 44 44.29 22.89 -52.12
C HIS A 44 45.46 21.98 -52.55
N LEU A 45 45.58 20.76 -52.02
CA LEU A 45 46.58 19.79 -52.47
C LEU A 45 46.25 19.33 -53.86
N LYS A 46 47.20 19.62 -54.85
CA LYS A 46 47.08 19.20 -56.27
C LYS A 46 47.13 17.69 -56.47
N GLU A 47 47.88 17.04 -55.61
CA GLU A 47 48.00 15.57 -55.60
C GLU A 47 47.86 15.12 -54.13
N ARG A 48 46.96 14.17 -53.89
CA ARG A 48 46.67 13.65 -52.56
C ARG A 48 47.12 12.20 -52.48
N ASP A 49 48.10 11.95 -51.62
CA ASP A 49 48.59 10.58 -51.38
C ASP A 49 47.79 9.91 -50.27
N SER A 50 48.02 8.63 -50.02
CA SER A 50 47.34 7.87 -48.99
C SER A 50 47.55 8.47 -47.57
N VAL A 51 48.69 9.09 -47.30
CA VAL A 51 49.00 9.74 -46.01
C VAL A 51 48.12 10.97 -45.80
N SER A 52 47.90 11.77 -46.85
CA SER A 52 47.04 12.97 -46.79
C SER A 52 45.60 12.58 -46.49
N TRP A 53 45.10 11.56 -47.18
CA TRP A 53 43.76 11.01 -46.94
C TRP A 53 43.63 10.41 -45.55
N ASN A 54 44.61 9.58 -45.12
CA ASN A 54 44.59 8.97 -43.80
C ASN A 54 44.59 10.02 -42.66
N THR A 55 45.39 11.11 -42.83
CA THR A 55 45.49 12.20 -41.87
C THR A 55 44.14 12.89 -41.67
N ILE A 56 43.47 13.24 -42.79
CA ILE A 56 42.19 13.93 -42.72
C ILE A 56 41.06 13.02 -42.22
N ILE A 57 40.98 11.77 -42.66
CA ILE A 57 39.99 10.79 -42.20
C ILE A 57 40.12 10.54 -40.68
N ALA A 58 41.36 10.28 -40.23
CA ALA A 58 41.64 10.07 -38.82
C ALA A 58 41.28 11.31 -37.94
N ALA A 59 41.53 12.47 -38.47
CA ALA A 59 41.29 13.73 -37.81
C ALA A 59 39.78 13.98 -37.66
N TYR A 60 38.98 13.86 -38.69
CA TYR A 60 37.50 13.95 -38.58
C TYR A 60 36.93 12.88 -37.65
N GLY A 61 37.45 11.67 -37.69
CA GLY A 61 37.06 10.59 -36.80
C GLY A 61 37.32 10.90 -35.31
N ARG A 62 38.44 11.58 -35.00
CA ARG A 62 38.79 11.98 -33.63
C ARG A 62 37.97 13.17 -33.12
N HIS A 63 37.69 14.16 -33.97
CA HIS A 63 37.01 15.39 -33.60
C HIS A 63 35.48 15.34 -33.63
N GLY A 64 34.88 14.14 -33.58
CA GLY A 64 33.44 13.95 -33.44
C GLY A 64 32.62 14.16 -34.73
N CYS A 65 33.24 14.13 -35.87
CA CYS A 65 32.61 14.22 -37.19
C CYS A 65 32.77 12.89 -37.96
N PRO A 66 32.24 11.77 -37.44
CA PRO A 66 32.47 10.45 -38.06
C PRO A 66 31.82 10.31 -39.45
N HIS A 67 30.70 11.01 -39.68
CA HIS A 67 30.03 10.99 -40.98
C HIS A 67 30.95 11.51 -42.09
N GLU A 68 31.64 12.63 -41.85
CA GLU A 68 32.59 13.23 -42.78
C GLU A 68 33.79 12.30 -43.03
N ALA A 69 34.26 11.58 -41.99
CA ALA A 69 35.34 10.63 -42.11
C ALA A 69 34.99 9.47 -43.08
N VAL A 70 33.76 8.93 -42.96
CA VAL A 70 33.27 7.87 -43.86
C VAL A 70 33.04 8.39 -45.29
N THR A 71 32.50 9.61 -45.43
CA THR A 71 32.32 10.26 -46.74
C THR A 71 33.66 10.48 -47.41
N LEU A 72 34.71 10.92 -46.71
CA LEU A 72 36.07 11.08 -47.23
C LEU A 72 36.71 9.74 -47.64
N PHE A 73 36.42 8.68 -46.88
CA PHE A 73 36.88 7.35 -47.23
C PHE A 73 36.28 6.90 -48.59
N HIS A 74 34.99 7.07 -48.83
CA HIS A 74 34.38 6.78 -50.10
C HIS A 74 34.94 7.66 -51.24
N HIS A 75 35.21 8.93 -50.96
CA HIS A 75 35.80 9.83 -51.93
C HIS A 75 37.24 9.41 -52.31
N MET A 76 38.06 8.96 -51.33
CA MET A 76 39.37 8.36 -51.55
C MET A 76 39.27 7.17 -52.53
N GLN A 77 38.32 6.28 -52.33
CA GLN A 77 38.11 5.13 -53.21
C GLN A 77 37.72 5.55 -54.63
N GLN A 78 36.88 6.59 -54.79
CA GLN A 78 36.50 7.14 -56.10
C GLN A 78 37.66 7.75 -56.87
N THR A 79 38.71 8.24 -56.19
CA THR A 79 39.93 8.74 -56.84
C THR A 79 40.85 7.64 -57.35
N GLY A 80 40.52 6.39 -57.16
CA GLY A 80 41.29 5.23 -57.55
C GLY A 80 42.46 4.87 -56.61
N LEU A 81 42.64 5.62 -55.51
CA LEU A 81 43.62 5.29 -54.50
C LEU A 81 43.13 4.09 -53.65
N GLN A 82 44.03 3.12 -53.50
CA GLN A 82 43.71 1.94 -52.68
C GLN A 82 43.88 2.27 -51.19
N PRO A 83 42.83 2.09 -50.35
CA PRO A 83 42.96 2.24 -48.90
C PRO A 83 43.97 1.24 -48.31
N ASP A 84 44.77 1.70 -47.37
CA ASP A 84 45.77 0.91 -46.65
C ASP A 84 45.30 0.58 -45.22
N GLN A 85 46.15 -0.12 -44.46
CA GLN A 85 45.87 -0.49 -43.07
C GLN A 85 45.54 0.71 -42.17
N PHE A 86 46.15 1.87 -42.38
CA PHE A 86 45.91 3.08 -41.56
C PHE A 86 44.57 3.70 -41.92
N THR A 87 44.14 3.60 -43.17
CA THR A 87 42.83 4.04 -43.63
C THR A 87 41.73 3.26 -42.89
N PHE A 88 41.84 1.91 -42.89
CA PHE A 88 40.86 1.04 -42.26
C PHE A 88 40.87 1.19 -40.73
N ALA A 89 42.04 1.32 -40.11
CA ALA A 89 42.14 1.60 -38.69
C ALA A 89 41.49 2.93 -38.25
N SER A 90 41.31 3.87 -39.19
CA SER A 90 40.66 5.16 -38.93
C SER A 90 39.19 5.17 -39.27
N VAL A 91 38.70 4.44 -40.28
CA VAL A 91 37.31 4.46 -40.71
C VAL A 91 36.42 3.54 -39.87
N PHE A 92 36.90 2.36 -39.39
CA PHE A 92 36.10 1.48 -38.55
C PHE A 92 35.69 2.14 -37.24
N PRO A 93 36.55 2.87 -36.48
CA PRO A 93 36.10 3.63 -35.34
C PRO A 93 35.08 4.72 -35.66
N ALA A 94 35.11 5.29 -36.87
CA ALA A 94 34.09 6.24 -37.31
C ALA A 94 32.74 5.55 -37.54
N CYS A 95 32.69 4.40 -38.21
CA CYS A 95 31.49 3.57 -38.32
C CYS A 95 30.94 3.16 -36.95
N ALA A 96 31.82 2.78 -36.02
CA ALA A 96 31.45 2.44 -34.63
C ALA A 96 30.76 3.59 -33.90
N LYS A 97 31.29 4.82 -34.02
CA LYS A 97 30.70 6.02 -33.42
C LYS A 97 29.32 6.41 -33.99
N MET A 98 29.06 6.05 -35.25
CA MET A 98 27.80 6.30 -35.95
C MET A 98 26.76 5.21 -35.70
N GLY A 99 27.16 4.06 -35.15
CA GLY A 99 26.34 2.86 -35.12
C GLY A 99 26.05 2.29 -36.53
N ALA A 100 26.86 2.64 -37.55
CA ALA A 100 26.63 2.32 -38.96
C ALA A 100 27.11 0.90 -39.27
N LEU A 101 26.39 -0.12 -38.77
CA LEU A 101 26.74 -1.52 -38.93
C LEU A 101 26.83 -1.95 -40.42
N GLU A 102 25.85 -1.57 -41.25
CA GLU A 102 25.79 -1.95 -42.65
C GLU A 102 26.99 -1.41 -43.43
N GLN A 103 27.35 -0.13 -43.23
CA GLN A 103 28.51 0.46 -43.86
C GLN A 103 29.80 -0.22 -43.40
N GLY A 104 29.96 -0.47 -42.11
CA GLY A 104 31.08 -1.21 -41.53
C GLY A 104 31.20 -2.63 -42.11
N MET A 105 30.07 -3.31 -42.32
CA MET A 105 30.02 -4.63 -42.97
C MET A 105 30.43 -4.58 -44.42
N ALA A 106 29.98 -3.60 -45.21
CA ALA A 106 30.36 -3.41 -46.58
C ALA A 106 31.87 -3.17 -46.72
N ILE A 107 32.44 -2.33 -45.86
CA ILE A 107 33.88 -2.08 -45.81
C ILE A 107 34.63 -3.37 -45.43
N HIS A 108 34.18 -4.13 -44.43
CA HIS A 108 34.77 -5.40 -44.04
C HIS A 108 34.80 -6.40 -45.20
N GLN A 109 33.67 -6.53 -45.91
CA GLN A 109 33.61 -7.43 -47.06
C GLN A 109 34.61 -7.04 -48.18
N SER A 110 34.84 -5.73 -48.38
CA SER A 110 35.79 -5.23 -49.37
C SER A 110 37.24 -5.55 -49.08
N ILE A 111 37.61 -5.83 -47.83
CA ILE A 111 38.99 -6.15 -47.39
C ILE A 111 39.26 -7.63 -47.17
N LYS A 112 38.20 -8.48 -47.18
CA LYS A 112 38.30 -9.89 -46.82
C LYS A 112 39.30 -10.67 -47.67
N ASP A 113 39.36 -10.36 -48.96
CA ASP A 113 40.20 -11.05 -49.92
C ASP A 113 41.60 -10.44 -50.06
N ARG A 114 41.90 -9.35 -49.32
CA ARG A 114 43.20 -8.60 -49.48
C ARG A 114 44.25 -8.96 -48.44
N GLY A 115 44.02 -9.91 -47.54
CA GLY A 115 44.98 -10.32 -46.50
C GLY A 115 45.20 -9.25 -45.40
N ILE A 116 44.53 -8.12 -45.44
CA ILE A 116 44.70 -7.00 -44.50
C ILE A 116 44.21 -7.33 -43.07
N LEU A 117 43.35 -8.34 -42.98
CA LEU A 117 42.82 -8.82 -41.68
C LEU A 117 43.85 -9.48 -40.79
N SER A 118 45.04 -9.81 -41.30
CA SER A 118 46.17 -10.29 -40.51
C SER A 118 46.86 -9.18 -39.70
N ASP A 119 46.59 -7.90 -40.05
CA ASP A 119 47.10 -6.77 -39.26
C ASP A 119 46.28 -6.62 -37.97
N VAL A 120 46.99 -6.67 -36.84
CA VAL A 120 46.39 -6.67 -35.51
C VAL A 120 45.66 -5.35 -35.22
N VAL A 121 46.07 -4.22 -35.80
CA VAL A 121 45.46 -2.92 -35.57
C VAL A 121 44.10 -2.82 -36.32
N VAL A 122 44.11 -3.27 -37.59
CA VAL A 122 42.87 -3.30 -38.39
C VAL A 122 41.86 -4.29 -37.80
N ALA A 123 42.33 -5.48 -37.42
CA ALA A 123 41.46 -6.49 -36.79
C ALA A 123 40.88 -6.01 -35.47
N SER A 124 41.69 -5.34 -34.63
CA SER A 124 41.21 -4.75 -33.35
C SER A 124 40.18 -3.66 -33.58
N ALA A 125 40.39 -2.77 -34.60
CA ALA A 125 39.44 -1.73 -34.95
C ALA A 125 38.12 -2.29 -35.48
N LEU A 126 38.19 -3.41 -36.24
CA LEU A 126 37.04 -4.10 -36.74
C LEU A 126 36.23 -4.81 -35.62
N VAL A 127 36.91 -5.43 -34.66
CA VAL A 127 36.31 -6.00 -33.46
C VAL A 127 35.59 -4.91 -32.66
N ASP A 128 36.21 -3.76 -32.42
CA ASP A 128 35.61 -2.61 -31.75
C ASP A 128 34.38 -2.08 -32.49
N MET A 129 34.46 -2.00 -33.83
CA MET A 129 33.32 -1.56 -34.65
C MET A 129 32.10 -2.50 -34.51
N TYR A 130 32.29 -3.81 -34.66
CA TYR A 130 31.19 -4.76 -34.50
C TYR A 130 30.61 -4.77 -33.11
N ALA A 131 31.47 -4.70 -32.07
CA ALA A 131 31.07 -4.67 -30.67
C ALA A 131 30.22 -3.43 -30.32
N LYS A 132 30.64 -2.25 -30.78
CA LYS A 132 29.90 -0.99 -30.57
C LYS A 132 28.63 -0.85 -31.37
N CYS A 133 28.57 -1.50 -32.57
CA CYS A 133 27.37 -1.54 -33.39
C CYS A 133 26.36 -2.63 -32.93
N GLY A 134 26.55 -3.28 -31.78
CA GLY A 134 25.63 -4.26 -31.21
C GLY A 134 25.80 -5.69 -31.77
N SER A 135 26.70 -5.92 -32.72
CA SER A 135 26.94 -7.25 -33.33
C SER A 135 28.06 -8.02 -32.61
N ILE A 136 27.81 -8.30 -31.28
CA ILE A 136 28.82 -8.84 -30.39
C ILE A 136 29.33 -10.26 -30.81
N ASP A 137 28.46 -11.06 -31.38
CA ASP A 137 28.82 -12.41 -31.82
C ASP A 137 29.81 -12.38 -32.99
N LYS A 138 29.64 -11.47 -33.99
CA LYS A 138 30.62 -11.25 -35.05
C LYS A 138 31.93 -10.68 -34.53
N ALA A 139 31.86 -9.78 -33.51
CA ALA A 139 33.06 -9.27 -32.87
C ALA A 139 33.84 -10.42 -32.22
N ARG A 140 33.15 -11.35 -31.54
CA ARG A 140 33.74 -12.51 -30.87
C ARG A 140 34.36 -13.47 -31.89
N GLU A 141 33.65 -13.78 -32.98
CA GLU A 141 34.16 -14.65 -34.04
C GLU A 141 35.48 -14.12 -34.64
N LEU A 142 35.53 -12.82 -34.93
CA LEU A 142 36.74 -12.16 -35.43
C LEU A 142 37.87 -12.18 -34.41
N PHE A 143 37.56 -11.87 -33.13
CA PHE A 143 38.54 -11.88 -32.08
C PHE A 143 39.14 -13.28 -31.87
N ASP A 144 38.35 -14.33 -31.95
CA ASP A 144 38.84 -15.72 -31.81
C ASP A 144 39.71 -16.18 -32.95
N ARG A 145 39.48 -15.63 -34.16
CA ARG A 145 40.31 -15.90 -35.38
C ARG A 145 41.59 -15.08 -35.44
N MET A 146 41.80 -14.09 -34.56
CA MET A 146 43.03 -13.28 -34.56
C MET A 146 44.22 -14.11 -34.18
N PRO A 147 45.30 -14.11 -35.05
CA PRO A 147 46.56 -14.87 -34.77
C PRO A 147 47.30 -14.33 -33.55
N GLN A 148 47.26 -13.02 -33.35
CA GLN A 148 47.82 -12.33 -32.22
C GLN A 148 46.79 -11.35 -31.66
N ARG A 149 46.72 -11.29 -30.32
CA ARG A 149 45.82 -10.39 -29.61
C ARG A 149 46.62 -9.43 -28.77
N ASN A 150 46.38 -8.14 -28.91
CA ASN A 150 47.01 -7.08 -28.14
C ASN A 150 46.05 -6.48 -27.12
N VAL A 151 46.54 -5.55 -26.31
CA VAL A 151 45.73 -4.87 -25.27
C VAL A 151 44.49 -4.20 -25.86
N PHE A 152 44.57 -3.69 -27.13
CA PHE A 152 43.44 -3.01 -27.72
C PHE A 152 42.31 -3.99 -28.14
N SER A 153 42.63 -5.14 -28.72
CA SER A 153 41.68 -6.16 -29.08
C SER A 153 40.95 -6.76 -27.87
N TRP A 154 41.73 -7.04 -26.78
CA TRP A 154 41.12 -7.48 -25.52
C TRP A 154 40.24 -6.41 -24.93
N THR A 155 40.67 -5.12 -24.88
CA THR A 155 39.89 -4.01 -24.37
C THR A 155 38.60 -3.80 -25.16
N ALA A 156 38.68 -3.91 -26.52
CA ALA A 156 37.51 -3.81 -27.38
C ALA A 156 36.44 -4.88 -27.04
N MET A 157 36.87 -6.12 -26.79
CA MET A 157 35.93 -7.20 -26.40
C MET A 157 35.36 -6.99 -25.02
N VAL A 158 36.15 -6.61 -24.01
CA VAL A 158 35.69 -6.31 -22.65
C VAL A 158 34.69 -5.16 -22.70
N ALA A 159 35.02 -4.05 -23.37
CA ALA A 159 34.14 -2.91 -23.52
C ALA A 159 32.86 -3.26 -24.30
N GLY A 160 33.00 -4.06 -25.37
CA GLY A 160 31.90 -4.54 -26.17
C GLY A 160 30.89 -5.35 -25.37
N TYR A 161 31.32 -6.32 -24.59
CA TYR A 161 30.45 -7.10 -23.72
C TYR A 161 29.80 -6.22 -22.63
N ALA A 162 30.55 -5.32 -22.00
CA ALA A 162 30.03 -4.42 -20.98
C ALA A 162 28.93 -3.50 -21.53
N GLN A 163 29.11 -2.92 -22.72
CA GLN A 163 28.15 -2.02 -23.38
C GLN A 163 26.92 -2.77 -23.89
N ASN A 164 27.05 -4.00 -24.39
CA ASN A 164 25.94 -4.82 -24.86
C ASN A 164 25.23 -5.59 -23.73
N GLY A 165 25.49 -5.25 -22.48
CA GLY A 165 24.76 -5.80 -21.36
C GLY A 165 25.23 -7.17 -20.85
N CYS A 166 26.25 -7.75 -21.46
CA CYS A 166 26.80 -9.07 -21.12
C CYS A 166 27.92 -8.95 -20.07
N ALA A 167 27.59 -8.47 -18.87
CA ALA A 167 28.57 -8.14 -17.82
C ALA A 167 29.42 -9.37 -17.38
N GLU A 168 28.81 -10.55 -17.26
CA GLU A 168 29.55 -11.80 -16.94
C GLU A 168 30.62 -12.12 -17.97
N LYS A 169 30.28 -12.05 -19.27
CA LYS A 169 31.23 -12.29 -20.36
C LYS A 169 32.34 -11.24 -20.41
N ALA A 170 32.04 -9.99 -20.00
CA ALA A 170 33.06 -8.94 -19.89
C ALA A 170 34.10 -9.28 -18.83
N LEU A 171 33.66 -9.72 -17.65
CA LEU A 171 34.55 -10.14 -16.55
C LEU A 171 35.33 -11.41 -16.89
N GLU A 172 34.71 -12.37 -17.53
CA GLU A 172 35.36 -13.58 -17.99
C GLU A 172 36.48 -13.26 -19.02
N THR A 173 36.14 -12.39 -19.99
CA THR A 173 37.11 -11.94 -21.03
C THR A 173 38.28 -11.18 -20.38
N PHE A 174 38.01 -10.37 -19.35
CA PHE A 174 39.06 -9.69 -18.59
C PHE A 174 39.97 -10.68 -17.86
N LYS A 175 39.43 -11.73 -17.24
CA LYS A 175 40.24 -12.81 -16.62
C LYS A 175 41.08 -13.55 -17.67
N GLN A 176 40.50 -13.86 -18.84
CA GLN A 176 41.21 -14.48 -19.93
C GLN A 176 42.38 -13.61 -20.44
N MET A 177 42.17 -12.28 -20.54
CA MET A 177 43.23 -11.32 -20.87
C MET A 177 44.40 -11.40 -19.84
N GLN A 178 44.11 -11.47 -18.57
CA GLN A 178 45.12 -11.60 -17.50
C GLN A 178 45.88 -12.94 -17.59
N LEU A 179 45.17 -14.05 -17.82
CA LEU A 179 45.73 -15.38 -17.99
C LEU A 179 46.62 -15.47 -19.26
N ALA A 180 46.25 -14.73 -20.32
CA ALA A 180 47.09 -14.62 -21.52
C ALA A 180 48.33 -13.75 -21.34
N GLY A 181 48.60 -13.24 -20.12
CA GLY A 181 49.76 -12.40 -19.81
C GLY A 181 49.69 -10.97 -20.37
N VAL A 182 48.56 -10.57 -20.95
CA VAL A 182 48.40 -9.23 -21.49
C VAL A 182 48.04 -8.25 -20.40
N LYS A 183 48.87 -7.24 -20.20
CA LYS A 183 48.71 -6.27 -19.11
C LYS A 183 47.56 -5.28 -19.42
N PRO A 184 46.50 -5.24 -18.59
CA PRO A 184 45.43 -4.24 -18.72
C PRO A 184 45.98 -2.81 -18.59
N ASN A 185 45.38 -1.87 -19.33
CA ASN A 185 45.67 -0.43 -19.22
C ASN A 185 44.47 0.32 -18.59
N SER A 186 44.58 1.66 -18.41
CA SER A 186 43.52 2.50 -17.85
C SER A 186 42.18 2.30 -18.56
N THR A 187 42.19 2.23 -19.89
CA THR A 187 40.96 2.02 -20.70
C THR A 187 40.33 0.66 -20.41
N THR A 188 41.15 -0.40 -20.25
CA THR A 188 40.63 -1.73 -19.91
C THR A 188 39.93 -1.71 -18.54
N PHE A 189 40.56 -1.09 -17.54
CA PHE A 189 39.96 -0.97 -16.19
C PHE A 189 38.67 -0.14 -16.22
N ALA A 190 38.68 1.02 -16.90
CA ALA A 190 37.50 1.84 -17.05
C ALA A 190 36.35 1.13 -17.77
N SER A 191 36.66 0.12 -18.61
CA SER A 191 35.67 -0.66 -19.35
C SER A 191 35.11 -1.84 -18.56
N VAL A 192 35.91 -2.47 -17.66
CA VAL A 192 35.47 -3.64 -16.88
C VAL A 192 34.75 -3.26 -15.59
N LEU A 193 35.12 -2.16 -14.93
CA LEU A 193 34.50 -1.71 -13.67
C LEU A 193 32.98 -1.50 -13.74
N PRO A 194 32.41 -0.91 -14.82
CA PRO A 194 30.96 -0.84 -14.97
C PRO A 194 30.25 -2.20 -15.03
N ALA A 195 30.95 -3.26 -15.51
CA ALA A 195 30.43 -4.61 -15.50
C ALA A 195 30.30 -5.15 -14.06
N CYS A 196 31.32 -4.93 -13.19
CA CYS A 196 31.24 -5.24 -11.76
C CYS A 196 30.09 -4.50 -11.09
N ALA A 197 29.94 -3.20 -11.38
CA ALA A 197 28.87 -2.35 -10.85
C ALA A 197 27.47 -2.89 -11.20
N LYS A 198 27.30 -3.33 -12.45
CA LYS A 198 26.01 -3.85 -12.95
C LYS A 198 25.62 -5.19 -12.34
N MET A 199 26.61 -6.03 -12.00
CA MET A 199 26.41 -7.34 -11.38
C MET A 199 26.38 -7.30 -9.85
N GLY A 200 26.68 -6.18 -9.24
CA GLY A 200 26.89 -6.12 -7.79
C GLY A 200 28.12 -6.93 -7.31
N ALA A 201 29.07 -7.21 -8.21
CA ALA A 201 30.22 -8.11 -7.98
C ALA A 201 31.32 -7.40 -7.18
N LEU A 202 31.07 -7.12 -5.90
CA LEU A 202 32.00 -6.38 -5.02
C LEU A 202 33.37 -7.05 -4.85
N GLU A 203 33.41 -8.36 -4.68
CA GLU A 203 34.70 -9.10 -4.51
C GLU A 203 35.57 -8.94 -5.76
N GLN A 204 35.05 -9.18 -6.93
CA GLN A 204 35.79 -9.02 -8.19
C GLN A 204 36.19 -7.56 -8.42
N GLY A 205 35.32 -6.61 -8.06
CA GLY A 205 35.65 -5.19 -8.08
C GLY A 205 36.81 -4.81 -7.14
N THR A 206 36.90 -5.43 -5.96
CA THR A 206 38.02 -5.23 -5.04
C THR A 206 39.33 -5.83 -5.54
N ASP A 207 39.31 -6.98 -6.21
CA ASP A 207 40.48 -7.59 -6.84
C ASP A 207 41.01 -6.71 -7.99
N ILE A 208 40.12 -6.17 -8.81
CA ILE A 208 40.47 -5.22 -9.86
C ILE A 208 41.03 -3.94 -9.26
N HIS A 209 40.47 -3.42 -8.17
CA HIS A 209 41.01 -2.25 -7.46
C HIS A 209 42.44 -2.52 -6.97
N GLN A 210 42.70 -3.70 -6.40
CA GLN A 210 44.06 -4.07 -5.97
C GLN A 210 45.02 -4.12 -7.15
N SER A 211 44.61 -4.70 -8.29
CA SER A 211 45.41 -4.72 -9.53
C SER A 211 45.72 -3.31 -10.05
N ILE A 212 44.79 -2.37 -9.93
CA ILE A 212 44.96 -0.94 -10.29
C ILE A 212 45.99 -0.30 -9.37
N LYS A 213 45.88 -0.56 -8.05
CA LYS A 213 46.80 -0.04 -7.02
C LYS A 213 48.24 -0.52 -7.23
N ASP A 214 48.43 -1.82 -7.48
CA ASP A 214 49.73 -2.46 -7.70
C ASP A 214 50.45 -1.91 -8.92
N ARG A 215 49.70 -1.35 -9.87
CA ARG A 215 50.20 -0.73 -11.10
C ARG A 215 50.37 0.78 -11.01
N GLY A 216 50.00 1.41 -9.90
CA GLY A 216 50.13 2.85 -9.71
C GLY A 216 49.19 3.69 -10.58
N ILE A 217 48.03 3.13 -11.05
CA ILE A 217 47.10 3.79 -11.97
C ILE A 217 46.03 4.61 -11.21
N LEU A 218 46.02 4.61 -9.89
CA LEU A 218 45.05 5.35 -9.06
C LEU A 218 45.06 6.87 -9.27
N SER A 219 46.13 7.44 -9.90
CA SER A 219 46.16 8.86 -10.28
C SER A 219 45.37 9.19 -11.54
N ASP A 220 44.90 8.18 -12.28
CA ASP A 220 44.08 8.37 -13.47
C ASP A 220 42.61 8.68 -13.04
N VAL A 221 42.16 9.89 -13.31
CA VAL A 221 40.81 10.38 -12.95
C VAL A 221 39.69 9.51 -13.51
N VAL A 222 39.86 8.97 -14.73
CA VAL A 222 38.83 8.12 -15.37
C VAL A 222 38.69 6.79 -14.63
N VAL A 223 39.79 6.16 -14.31
CA VAL A 223 39.84 4.88 -13.58
C VAL A 223 39.30 5.07 -12.17
N THR A 224 39.71 6.12 -11.47
CA THR A 224 39.27 6.39 -10.09
C THR A 224 37.79 6.73 -10.05
N THR A 225 37.29 7.47 -11.06
CA THR A 225 35.84 7.73 -11.20
C THR A 225 35.06 6.43 -11.42
N ALA A 226 35.58 5.52 -12.25
CA ALA A 226 34.92 4.23 -12.47
C ALA A 226 34.95 3.32 -11.23
N LEU A 227 36.02 3.43 -10.39
CA LEU A 227 36.09 2.75 -9.08
C LEU A 227 35.05 3.33 -8.10
N VAL A 228 34.91 4.66 -8.03
CA VAL A 228 33.88 5.31 -7.19
C VAL A 228 32.49 4.85 -7.59
N ASP A 229 32.17 4.86 -8.89
CA ASP A 229 30.88 4.41 -9.41
C ASP A 229 30.62 2.91 -9.10
N MET A 230 31.68 2.07 -9.26
CA MET A 230 31.58 0.64 -8.97
C MET A 230 31.30 0.39 -7.48
N TYR A 231 32.07 0.99 -6.57
CA TYR A 231 31.86 0.79 -5.13
C TYR A 231 30.50 1.34 -4.68
N ALA A 232 30.07 2.49 -5.20
CA ALA A 232 28.79 3.07 -4.90
C ALA A 232 27.62 2.15 -5.33
N LYS A 233 27.67 1.63 -6.55
CA LYS A 233 26.63 0.71 -7.08
C LYS A 233 26.64 -0.67 -6.43
N CYS A 234 27.80 -1.13 -5.93
CA CYS A 234 27.91 -2.37 -5.15
C CYS A 234 27.54 -2.19 -3.66
N GLY A 235 27.01 -1.04 -3.24
CA GLY A 235 26.60 -0.78 -1.87
C GLY A 235 27.73 -0.42 -0.90
N SER A 236 29.00 -0.35 -1.34
CA SER A 236 30.15 -0.01 -0.51
C SER A 236 30.45 1.49 -0.55
N ILE A 237 29.48 2.29 -0.05
CA ILE A 237 29.50 3.74 -0.22
C ILE A 237 30.65 4.44 0.54
N ASP A 238 31.08 3.86 1.67
CA ASP A 238 32.18 4.42 2.45
C ASP A 238 33.51 4.32 1.70
N LYS A 239 33.77 3.20 1.01
CA LYS A 239 34.96 3.04 0.14
C LYS A 239 34.89 3.96 -1.07
N ALA A 240 33.66 4.16 -1.63
CA ALA A 240 33.47 5.11 -2.72
C ALA A 240 33.81 6.53 -2.28
N ARG A 241 33.37 6.95 -1.09
CA ARG A 241 33.66 8.27 -0.51
C ARG A 241 35.15 8.42 -0.22
N GLU A 242 35.81 7.43 0.37
CA GLU A 242 37.23 7.46 0.65
C GLU A 242 38.06 7.67 -0.63
N LEU A 243 37.74 6.95 -1.71
CA LEU A 243 38.40 7.14 -3.01
C LEU A 243 38.13 8.53 -3.61
N PHE A 244 36.90 8.97 -3.54
CA PHE A 244 36.48 10.29 -4.03
C PHE A 244 37.24 11.42 -3.30
N ASP A 245 37.40 11.31 -1.96
CA ASP A 245 38.07 12.33 -1.16
C ASP A 245 39.58 12.37 -1.43
N ARG A 246 40.18 11.24 -1.83
CA ARG A 246 41.62 11.13 -2.20
C ARG A 246 41.90 11.55 -3.62
N MET A 247 40.89 11.85 -4.45
CA MET A 247 41.12 12.28 -5.82
C MET A 247 41.82 13.63 -5.88
N PRO A 248 42.94 13.74 -6.60
CA PRO A 248 43.70 15.01 -6.71
C PRO A 248 42.92 16.04 -7.52
N GLN A 249 42.12 15.62 -8.49
CA GLN A 249 41.26 16.46 -9.29
C GLN A 249 39.90 15.78 -9.42
N ARG A 250 38.86 16.53 -9.18
CA ARG A 250 37.47 16.08 -9.30
C ARG A 250 36.79 16.79 -10.46
N ASN A 251 36.29 16.03 -11.43
CA ASN A 251 35.55 16.56 -12.57
C ASN A 251 34.02 16.32 -12.39
N VAL A 252 33.22 16.88 -13.30
CA VAL A 252 31.75 16.71 -13.23
C VAL A 252 31.30 15.26 -13.17
N VAL A 253 32.05 14.34 -13.81
CA VAL A 253 31.68 12.91 -13.83
C VAL A 253 31.90 12.25 -12.46
N SER A 254 33.03 12.56 -11.78
CA SER A 254 33.33 12.02 -10.45
C SER A 254 32.34 12.55 -9.40
N TRP A 255 31.99 13.83 -9.44
CA TRP A 255 30.96 14.38 -8.58
C TRP A 255 29.59 13.71 -8.84
N THR A 256 29.21 13.56 -10.11
CA THR A 256 27.96 12.92 -10.49
C THR A 256 27.90 11.45 -10.05
N ALA A 257 29.02 10.70 -10.16
CA ALA A 257 29.11 9.31 -9.71
C ALA A 257 28.86 9.21 -8.19
N MET A 258 29.42 10.12 -7.40
CA MET A 258 29.24 10.12 -5.94
C MET A 258 27.82 10.52 -5.54
N ILE A 259 27.26 11.57 -6.18
CA ILE A 259 25.86 12.00 -5.97
C ILE A 259 24.88 10.86 -6.30
N ALA A 260 25.04 10.25 -7.48
CA ALA A 260 24.23 9.11 -7.91
C ALA A 260 24.36 7.92 -6.94
N GLY A 261 25.58 7.66 -6.49
CA GLY A 261 25.88 6.61 -5.52
C GLY A 261 25.13 6.79 -4.20
N TYR A 262 25.16 7.99 -3.62
CA TYR A 262 24.41 8.30 -2.41
C TYR A 262 22.90 8.19 -2.64
N ALA A 263 22.39 8.75 -3.73
CA ALA A 263 20.96 8.73 -4.05
C ALA A 263 20.42 7.29 -4.22
N GLN A 264 21.17 6.43 -4.92
CA GLN A 264 20.79 5.03 -5.15
C GLN A 264 20.83 4.17 -3.87
N ASN A 265 21.77 4.44 -2.97
CA ASN A 265 21.89 3.73 -1.69
C ASN A 265 20.99 4.32 -0.59
N GLY A 266 20.11 5.26 -0.90
CA GLY A 266 19.16 5.82 0.05
C GLY A 266 19.70 6.90 0.98
N PHE A 267 20.96 7.32 0.84
CA PHE A 267 21.57 8.40 1.62
C PHE A 267 21.26 9.77 1.00
N VAL A 268 19.98 10.11 0.99
CA VAL A 268 19.47 11.27 0.27
C VAL A 268 20.10 12.59 0.75
N GLU A 269 20.20 12.77 2.06
CA GLU A 269 20.82 13.97 2.66
C GLU A 269 22.28 14.14 2.22
N LYS A 270 23.08 13.07 2.23
CA LYS A 270 24.46 13.09 1.76
C LYS A 270 24.57 13.37 0.26
N ALA A 271 23.60 12.90 -0.56
CA ALA A 271 23.56 13.24 -1.97
C ALA A 271 23.37 14.73 -2.20
N LEU A 272 22.44 15.36 -1.45
CA LEU A 272 22.16 16.79 -1.50
C LEU A 272 23.35 17.62 -1.00
N GLU A 273 24.01 17.19 0.07
CA GLU A 273 25.21 17.82 0.61
C GLU A 273 26.35 17.78 -0.41
N THR A 274 26.60 16.60 -1.00
CA THR A 274 27.62 16.43 -2.05
C THR A 274 27.33 17.29 -3.29
N PHE A 275 26.06 17.47 -3.66
CA PHE A 275 25.69 18.37 -4.74
C PHE A 275 25.95 19.84 -4.39
N LYS A 276 25.72 20.25 -3.13
CA LYS A 276 26.10 21.58 -2.65
C LYS A 276 27.62 21.77 -2.67
N GLU A 277 28.39 20.79 -2.21
CA GLU A 277 29.87 20.78 -2.27
C GLU A 277 30.37 20.95 -3.72
N MET A 278 29.76 20.23 -4.69
CA MET A 278 30.08 20.36 -6.12
C MET A 278 29.90 21.80 -6.62
N ARG A 279 28.79 22.45 -6.25
CA ARG A 279 28.51 23.86 -6.62
C ARG A 279 29.51 24.81 -5.98
N LEU A 280 29.81 24.61 -4.70
CA LEU A 280 30.80 25.42 -3.96
C LEU A 280 32.22 25.26 -4.55
N ALA A 281 32.56 24.08 -5.05
CA ALA A 281 33.81 23.84 -5.76
C ALA A 281 33.87 24.46 -7.17
N GLY A 282 32.82 25.17 -7.60
CA GLY A 282 32.77 25.86 -8.90
C GLY A 282 32.54 24.89 -10.08
N VAL A 283 32.26 23.63 -9.85
CA VAL A 283 32.02 22.65 -10.92
C VAL A 283 30.56 22.75 -11.37
N LYS A 284 30.35 23.12 -12.63
CA LYS A 284 28.99 23.26 -13.21
C LYS A 284 28.34 21.87 -13.40
N PRO A 285 27.13 21.65 -12.82
CA PRO A 285 26.36 20.44 -13.06
C PRO A 285 25.97 20.30 -14.54
N ASN A 286 25.88 19.09 -15.04
CA ASN A 286 25.38 18.75 -16.37
C ASN A 286 24.02 18.00 -16.28
N SER A 287 23.41 17.70 -17.42
CA SER A 287 22.14 16.95 -17.50
C SER A 287 22.14 15.68 -16.63
N THR A 288 23.23 14.90 -16.69
CA THR A 288 23.36 13.67 -15.89
C THR A 288 23.35 13.94 -14.37
N THR A 289 24.02 15.02 -13.95
CA THR A 289 24.02 15.44 -12.52
C THR A 289 22.61 15.74 -12.03
N PHE A 290 21.84 16.51 -12.83
CA PHE A 290 20.47 16.85 -12.44
C PHE A 290 19.56 15.61 -12.44
N VAL A 291 19.65 14.74 -13.42
CA VAL A 291 18.90 13.49 -13.48
C VAL A 291 19.21 12.58 -12.27
N SER A 292 20.44 12.64 -11.75
CA SER A 292 20.84 11.85 -10.58
C SER A 292 20.34 12.43 -9.26
N ILE A 293 20.23 13.76 -9.14
CA ILE A 293 19.85 14.41 -7.88
C ILE A 293 18.34 14.68 -7.74
N LEU A 294 17.60 14.90 -8.82
CA LEU A 294 16.16 15.18 -8.78
C LEU A 294 15.35 14.10 -8.07
N PRO A 295 15.62 12.77 -8.24
CA PRO A 295 14.93 11.73 -7.47
C PRO A 295 15.16 11.83 -5.96
N ALA A 296 16.28 12.42 -5.52
CA ALA A 296 16.56 12.62 -4.10
C ALA A 296 15.63 13.71 -3.51
N TYR A 297 15.45 14.82 -4.23
CA TYR A 297 14.47 15.85 -3.83
C TYR A 297 13.04 15.31 -3.83
N ALA A 298 12.68 14.51 -4.81
CA ALA A 298 11.39 13.84 -4.88
C ALA A 298 11.12 12.95 -3.64
N LYS A 299 12.13 12.23 -3.18
CA LYS A 299 12.04 11.28 -2.05
C LYS A 299 11.92 11.98 -0.69
N MET A 300 12.44 13.21 -0.58
CA MET A 300 12.31 14.03 0.62
C MET A 300 11.07 14.95 0.59
N GLU A 301 10.29 14.91 -0.47
CA GLU A 301 9.17 15.84 -0.70
C GLU A 301 9.58 17.32 -0.60
N ALA A 302 10.85 17.61 -0.92
CA ALA A 302 11.50 18.89 -0.74
C ALA A 302 11.18 19.86 -1.90
N LEU A 303 9.93 20.30 -1.96
CA LEU A 303 9.40 21.11 -3.07
C LEU A 303 10.15 22.44 -3.26
N GLU A 304 10.45 23.17 -2.18
CA GLU A 304 11.12 24.49 -2.26
C GLU A 304 12.51 24.35 -2.90
N GLN A 305 13.32 23.41 -2.42
CA GLN A 305 14.64 23.16 -2.99
C GLN A 305 14.56 22.64 -4.43
N GLY A 306 13.51 21.84 -4.74
CA GLY A 306 13.23 21.40 -6.10
C GLY A 306 12.96 22.56 -7.08
N VAL A 307 12.29 23.60 -6.60
CA VAL A 307 12.07 24.84 -7.38
C VAL A 307 13.38 25.57 -7.65
N ASP A 308 14.29 25.68 -6.68
CA ASP A 308 15.60 26.28 -6.83
C ASP A 308 16.46 25.55 -7.87
N ILE A 309 16.39 24.21 -7.85
CA ILE A 309 17.06 23.39 -8.86
C ILE A 309 16.46 23.60 -10.25
N HIS A 310 15.15 23.67 -10.36
CA HIS A 310 14.50 23.99 -11.63
C HIS A 310 14.96 25.34 -12.19
N GLN A 311 15.08 26.35 -11.34
CA GLN A 311 15.62 27.63 -11.76
C GLN A 311 17.07 27.52 -12.23
N SER A 312 17.91 26.77 -11.51
CA SER A 312 19.30 26.49 -11.91
C SER A 312 19.40 25.78 -13.27
N ILE A 313 18.50 24.85 -13.55
CA ILE A 313 18.42 24.14 -14.84
C ILE A 313 18.05 25.13 -15.98
N LYS A 314 17.14 26.06 -15.70
CA LYS A 314 16.73 27.14 -16.61
C LYS A 314 17.89 28.09 -16.94
N ASP A 315 18.62 28.51 -15.92
CA ASP A 315 19.75 29.42 -16.04
C ASP A 315 20.90 28.84 -16.86
N ILE A 316 21.08 27.51 -16.79
CA ILE A 316 22.08 26.79 -17.58
C ILE A 316 21.57 26.51 -19.01
N GLY A 317 20.27 26.64 -19.27
CA GLY A 317 19.68 26.48 -20.60
C GLY A 317 19.47 25.03 -21.05
N ILE A 318 19.45 24.05 -20.13
CA ILE A 318 19.30 22.61 -20.44
C ILE A 318 17.87 22.07 -20.25
N LEU A 319 16.89 22.96 -20.05
CA LEU A 319 15.48 22.57 -19.89
C LEU A 319 14.88 21.89 -21.14
N SER A 320 15.46 22.13 -22.31
CA SER A 320 15.08 21.49 -23.57
C SER A 320 15.51 20.02 -23.67
N ASP A 321 16.39 19.56 -22.77
CA ASP A 321 16.77 18.15 -22.67
C ASP A 321 15.59 17.35 -22.12
N VAL A 322 15.05 16.44 -22.94
CA VAL A 322 13.88 15.61 -22.61
C VAL A 322 14.08 14.79 -21.33
N VAL A 323 15.31 14.33 -21.07
CA VAL A 323 15.61 13.51 -19.89
C VAL A 323 15.55 14.35 -18.62
N VAL A 324 16.11 15.57 -18.64
CA VAL A 324 16.08 16.52 -17.52
C VAL A 324 14.66 16.99 -17.27
N ALA A 325 13.93 17.36 -18.33
CA ALA A 325 12.54 17.79 -18.20
C ALA A 325 11.65 16.66 -17.64
N THR A 326 11.84 15.43 -18.06
CA THR A 326 11.13 14.26 -17.52
C THR A 326 11.44 14.04 -16.03
N ALA A 327 12.70 14.17 -15.62
CA ALA A 327 13.08 14.05 -14.21
C ALA A 327 12.48 15.15 -13.34
N LEU A 328 12.33 16.38 -13.88
CA LEU A 328 11.65 17.48 -13.20
C LEU A 328 10.13 17.22 -13.08
N VAL A 329 9.50 16.69 -14.12
CA VAL A 329 8.07 16.29 -14.08
C VAL A 329 7.86 15.25 -12.97
N ASP A 330 8.70 14.21 -12.92
CA ASP A 330 8.64 13.16 -11.88
C ASP A 330 8.86 13.75 -10.47
N MET A 331 9.83 14.65 -10.31
CA MET A 331 10.10 15.31 -9.03
C MET A 331 8.90 16.14 -8.56
N TYR A 332 8.33 17.00 -9.41
CA TYR A 332 7.16 17.81 -9.04
C TYR A 332 5.95 16.96 -8.71
N ALA A 333 5.70 15.90 -9.47
CA ALA A 333 4.60 14.98 -9.24
C ALA A 333 4.72 14.28 -7.88
N LYS A 334 5.91 13.80 -7.53
CA LYS A 334 6.19 13.15 -6.24
C LYS A 334 6.15 14.09 -5.05
N CYS A 335 6.49 15.36 -5.24
CA CYS A 335 6.34 16.41 -4.23
C CYS A 335 4.89 16.96 -4.12
N GLY A 336 3.89 16.29 -4.71
CA GLY A 336 2.49 16.69 -4.66
C GLY A 336 2.13 17.92 -5.52
N SER A 337 3.08 18.52 -6.25
CA SER A 337 2.85 19.72 -7.08
C SER A 337 2.49 19.33 -8.52
N ILE A 338 1.36 18.64 -8.69
CA ILE A 338 0.96 18.01 -9.96
C ILE A 338 0.66 19.07 -11.05
N ASP A 339 0.21 20.27 -10.68
CA ASP A 339 -0.08 21.32 -11.66
C ASP A 339 1.21 21.86 -12.31
N ARG A 340 2.29 22.02 -11.52
CA ARG A 340 3.61 22.38 -12.04
C ARG A 340 4.21 21.28 -12.91
N ALA A 341 4.03 20.04 -12.50
CA ALA A 341 4.45 18.89 -13.30
C ALA A 341 3.75 18.91 -14.67
N ARG A 342 2.43 19.15 -14.69
CA ARG A 342 1.64 19.26 -15.91
C ARG A 342 2.09 20.43 -16.79
N GLU A 343 2.23 21.64 -16.21
CA GLU A 343 2.67 22.80 -16.95
C GLU A 343 4.02 22.56 -17.66
N LEU A 344 4.95 21.91 -16.96
CA LEU A 344 6.26 21.57 -17.52
C LEU A 344 6.11 20.52 -18.64
N PHE A 345 5.33 19.47 -18.41
CA PHE A 345 5.05 18.44 -19.40
C PHE A 345 4.42 19.00 -20.67
N ASP A 346 3.44 19.90 -20.53
CA ASP A 346 2.74 20.51 -21.66
C ASP A 346 3.67 21.44 -22.49
N ARG A 347 4.71 22.01 -21.87
CA ARG A 347 5.72 22.86 -22.54
C ARG A 347 6.87 22.08 -23.17
N MET A 348 6.97 20.76 -22.95
CA MET A 348 8.04 19.96 -23.55
C MET A 348 7.93 19.95 -25.08
N PRO A 349 9.02 20.31 -25.83
CA PRO A 349 9.01 20.34 -27.30
C PRO A 349 8.86 18.95 -27.90
N GLN A 350 9.43 17.95 -27.27
CA GLN A 350 9.31 16.54 -27.62
C GLN A 350 8.98 15.71 -26.40
N ARG A 351 8.10 14.74 -26.57
CA ARG A 351 7.69 13.81 -25.50
C ARG A 351 7.97 12.40 -25.95
N ASN A 352 8.69 11.65 -25.15
CA ASN A 352 8.94 10.22 -25.36
C ASN A 352 8.09 9.37 -24.38
N VAL A 353 8.10 8.06 -24.53
CA VAL A 353 7.34 7.15 -23.67
C VAL A 353 7.65 7.34 -22.18
N VAL A 354 8.90 7.72 -21.83
CA VAL A 354 9.31 7.93 -20.42
C VAL A 354 8.65 9.18 -19.84
N SER A 355 8.57 10.28 -20.61
CA SER A 355 7.90 11.50 -20.16
C SER A 355 6.40 11.33 -19.99
N TRP A 356 5.75 10.57 -20.88
CA TRP A 356 4.35 10.20 -20.73
C TRP A 356 4.13 9.34 -19.48
N ASN A 357 4.96 8.32 -19.27
CA ASN A 357 4.90 7.45 -18.12
C ASN A 357 5.12 8.21 -16.80
N ALA A 358 6.05 9.17 -16.77
CA ALA A 358 6.27 10.01 -15.60
C ALA A 358 5.02 10.83 -15.23
N MET A 359 4.35 11.41 -16.23
CA MET A 359 3.12 12.20 -16.01
C MET A 359 1.94 11.31 -15.58
N ILE A 360 1.75 10.14 -16.22
CA ILE A 360 0.71 9.16 -15.85
C ILE A 360 0.95 8.67 -14.42
N ALA A 361 2.19 8.28 -14.09
CA ALA A 361 2.56 7.86 -12.73
C ALA A 361 2.31 8.96 -11.70
N GLY A 362 2.63 10.22 -12.06
CA GLY A 362 2.38 11.37 -11.23
C GLY A 362 0.90 11.55 -10.89
N TYR A 363 0.01 11.43 -11.86
CA TYR A 363 -1.43 11.48 -11.62
C TYR A 363 -1.91 10.32 -10.74
N VAL A 364 -1.43 9.09 -11.00
CA VAL A 364 -1.79 7.90 -10.20
C VAL A 364 -1.37 8.05 -8.74
N GLN A 365 -0.14 8.52 -8.48
CA GLN A 365 0.38 8.72 -7.14
C GLN A 365 -0.38 9.81 -6.36
N ASN A 366 -0.82 10.86 -7.05
CA ASN A 366 -1.62 11.93 -6.45
C ASN A 366 -3.13 11.61 -6.41
N GLY A 367 -3.56 10.38 -6.70
CA GLY A 367 -4.94 9.95 -6.62
C GLY A 367 -5.86 10.45 -7.76
N LEU A 368 -5.30 11.11 -8.77
CA LEU A 368 -6.03 11.69 -9.91
C LEU A 368 -6.14 10.71 -11.08
N VAL A 369 -6.73 9.54 -10.80
CA VAL A 369 -6.72 8.41 -11.74
C VAL A 369 -7.45 8.71 -13.04
N GLU A 370 -8.54 9.48 -13.01
CA GLU A 370 -9.25 9.90 -14.24
C GLU A 370 -8.33 10.69 -15.18
N LYS A 371 -7.53 11.61 -14.62
CA LYS A 371 -6.54 12.37 -15.41
C LYS A 371 -5.42 11.48 -15.93
N ALA A 372 -5.03 10.44 -15.18
CA ALA A 372 -4.06 9.46 -15.65
C ALA A 372 -4.56 8.70 -16.88
N LEU A 373 -5.82 8.23 -16.85
CA LEU A 373 -6.48 7.56 -17.97
C LEU A 373 -6.65 8.49 -19.19
N GLU A 374 -7.04 9.74 -18.96
CA GLU A 374 -7.13 10.74 -20.03
C GLU A 374 -5.75 10.99 -20.68
N THR A 375 -4.71 11.06 -19.85
CA THR A 375 -3.33 11.25 -20.31
C THR A 375 -2.83 10.04 -21.11
N PHE A 376 -3.17 8.83 -20.68
CA PHE A 376 -2.88 7.61 -21.42
C PHE A 376 -3.58 7.59 -22.80
N LYS A 377 -4.86 7.95 -22.88
CA LYS A 377 -5.58 8.10 -24.16
C LYS A 377 -4.91 9.13 -25.08
N LYS A 378 -4.47 10.26 -24.52
CA LYS A 378 -3.72 11.27 -25.29
C LYS A 378 -2.39 10.72 -25.81
N MET A 379 -1.66 9.93 -25.02
CA MET A 379 -0.44 9.27 -25.45
C MET A 379 -0.70 8.38 -26.67
N GLN A 380 -1.73 7.55 -26.64
CA GLN A 380 -2.11 6.71 -27.79
C GLN A 380 -2.44 7.53 -29.05
N LEU A 381 -3.14 8.66 -28.91
CA LEU A 381 -3.47 9.55 -30.02
C LEU A 381 -2.23 10.24 -30.64
N THR A 382 -1.14 10.38 -29.90
CA THR A 382 0.11 11.00 -30.40
C THR A 382 1.05 9.99 -31.08
N CYS A 383 0.59 8.76 -31.34
CA CYS A 383 1.38 7.68 -31.94
C CYS A 383 2.69 7.35 -31.19
N VAL A 384 2.73 7.62 -29.88
CA VAL A 384 3.82 7.14 -29.02
C VAL A 384 3.43 5.74 -28.53
N GLU A 385 4.19 4.74 -28.93
CA GLU A 385 3.92 3.34 -28.55
C GLU A 385 4.03 3.16 -27.03
N SER A 386 3.01 2.55 -26.44
CA SER A 386 3.02 2.15 -25.03
C SER A 386 3.98 0.97 -24.84
N ASN A 387 4.61 0.90 -23.69
CA ASN A 387 5.49 -0.22 -23.33
C ASN A 387 5.00 -0.91 -22.03
N SER A 388 5.64 -2.01 -21.65
CA SER A 388 5.32 -2.75 -20.43
C SER A 388 5.24 -1.84 -19.18
N THR A 389 6.15 -0.86 -19.07
CA THR A 389 6.13 0.12 -17.96
C THR A 389 4.85 0.96 -17.97
N THR A 390 4.36 1.37 -19.14
CA THR A 390 3.09 2.12 -19.27
C THR A 390 1.94 1.31 -18.68
N PHE A 391 1.86 0.03 -19.05
CA PHE A 391 0.78 -0.86 -18.59
C PHE A 391 0.88 -1.16 -17.09
N THR A 392 2.09 -1.38 -16.56
CA THR A 392 2.30 -1.61 -15.12
C THR A 392 1.98 -0.40 -14.25
N ILE A 393 1.96 0.81 -14.80
CA ILE A 393 1.54 2.03 -14.10
C ILE A 393 0.02 2.21 -14.15
N ILE A 394 -0.61 2.01 -15.32
CA ILE A 394 -2.02 2.36 -15.53
C ILE A 394 -2.99 1.28 -15.03
N LEU A 395 -2.66 -0.01 -15.14
CA LEU A 395 -3.54 -1.10 -14.72
C LEU A 395 -3.86 -1.10 -13.22
N PRO A 396 -2.88 -0.89 -12.30
CA PRO A 396 -3.20 -0.72 -10.87
C PRO A 396 -4.10 0.47 -10.58
N ALA A 397 -4.05 1.52 -11.40
CA ALA A 397 -4.93 2.66 -11.30
C ALA A 397 -6.38 2.30 -11.64
N CYS A 398 -6.60 1.55 -12.73
CA CYS A 398 -7.91 0.99 -13.08
C CYS A 398 -8.44 0.09 -11.97
N ALA A 399 -7.58 -0.77 -11.41
CA ALA A 399 -7.92 -1.67 -10.31
C ALA A 399 -8.39 -0.91 -9.06
N LYS A 400 -7.72 0.19 -8.71
CA LYS A 400 -8.04 1.01 -7.53
C LYS A 400 -9.39 1.72 -7.64
N MET A 401 -9.80 2.12 -8.84
CA MET A 401 -11.08 2.78 -9.10
C MET A 401 -12.22 1.81 -9.45
N GLY A 402 -11.92 0.53 -9.66
CA GLY A 402 -12.88 -0.40 -10.24
C GLY A 402 -13.27 -0.06 -11.68
N ALA A 403 -12.39 0.63 -12.42
CA ALA A 403 -12.60 1.09 -13.78
C ALA A 403 -12.42 -0.06 -14.79
N LEU A 404 -13.37 -1.00 -14.77
CA LEU A 404 -13.30 -2.24 -15.54
C LEU A 404 -13.28 -2.00 -17.06
N GLU A 405 -14.14 -1.12 -17.58
CA GLU A 405 -14.25 -0.86 -19.03
C GLU A 405 -12.91 -0.35 -19.59
N GLN A 406 -12.30 0.63 -18.90
CA GLN A 406 -10.99 1.15 -19.30
C GLN A 406 -9.89 0.09 -19.18
N GLY A 407 -9.97 -0.77 -18.14
CA GLY A 407 -9.07 -1.91 -17.98
C GLY A 407 -9.19 -2.91 -19.14
N MET A 408 -10.38 -3.12 -19.68
CA MET A 408 -10.62 -3.97 -20.86
C MET A 408 -10.06 -3.35 -22.14
N ASP A 409 -10.19 -2.04 -22.34
CA ASP A 409 -9.60 -1.33 -23.48
C ASP A 409 -8.06 -1.45 -23.47
N ILE A 410 -7.47 -1.31 -22.27
CA ILE A 410 -6.01 -1.49 -22.08
C ILE A 410 -5.61 -2.94 -22.35
N HIS A 411 -6.40 -3.92 -21.90
CA HIS A 411 -6.16 -5.33 -22.18
C HIS A 411 -6.12 -5.59 -23.69
N GLN A 412 -7.05 -5.01 -24.45
CA GLN A 412 -7.04 -5.14 -25.91
C GLN A 412 -5.74 -4.60 -26.52
N SER A 413 -5.28 -3.43 -26.06
CA SER A 413 -3.99 -2.85 -26.51
C SER A 413 -2.79 -3.73 -26.17
N ILE A 414 -2.82 -4.42 -25.02
CA ILE A 414 -1.78 -5.37 -24.59
C ILE A 414 -1.76 -6.58 -25.52
N MET A 415 -2.92 -7.09 -25.93
CA MET A 415 -3.04 -8.24 -26.83
C MET A 415 -2.56 -7.90 -28.26
N GLU A 416 -2.89 -6.70 -28.76
CA GLU A 416 -2.46 -6.22 -30.08
C GLU A 416 -0.95 -6.03 -30.18
N GLY A 417 -0.30 -5.64 -29.07
CA GLY A 417 1.15 -5.42 -28.98
C GLY A 417 1.97 -6.65 -28.55
N ASP A 418 1.35 -7.81 -28.32
CA ASP A 418 1.97 -9.05 -27.81
C ASP A 418 2.73 -8.88 -26.46
N PHE A 419 2.26 -7.95 -25.60
CA PHE A 419 2.87 -7.70 -24.30
C PHE A 419 2.48 -8.71 -23.22
N LEU A 420 1.63 -9.69 -23.50
CA LEU A 420 1.25 -10.72 -22.52
C LEU A 420 2.41 -11.68 -22.21
N SER A 421 3.39 -11.76 -23.09
CA SER A 421 4.63 -12.53 -22.87
C SER A 421 5.53 -11.92 -21.78
N ASP A 422 5.35 -10.62 -21.46
CA ASP A 422 6.03 -9.96 -20.37
C ASP A 422 5.33 -10.26 -19.03
N ILE A 423 6.02 -10.95 -18.13
CA ILE A 423 5.50 -11.39 -16.82
C ILE A 423 4.94 -10.21 -16.01
N THR A 424 5.61 -9.05 -16.05
CA THR A 424 5.21 -7.88 -15.26
C THR A 424 3.89 -7.30 -15.75
N THR A 425 3.68 -7.23 -17.05
CA THR A 425 2.42 -6.81 -17.67
C THR A 425 1.31 -7.83 -17.40
N GLY A 426 1.61 -9.13 -17.52
CA GLY A 426 0.69 -10.20 -17.19
C GLY A 426 0.23 -10.14 -15.74
N ASN A 427 1.14 -9.97 -14.79
CA ASN A 427 0.84 -9.84 -13.37
C ASN A 427 -0.05 -8.62 -13.08
N ALA A 428 0.23 -7.46 -13.69
CA ALA A 428 -0.58 -6.25 -13.52
C ALA A 428 -1.99 -6.41 -14.09
N LEU A 429 -2.14 -7.14 -15.21
CA LEU A 429 -3.43 -7.39 -15.82
C LEU A 429 -4.28 -8.37 -14.98
N VAL A 430 -3.66 -9.42 -14.45
CA VAL A 430 -4.31 -10.37 -13.52
C VAL A 430 -4.75 -9.64 -12.25
N ASP A 431 -3.91 -8.78 -11.67
CA ASP A 431 -4.22 -7.98 -10.48
C ASP A 431 -5.41 -7.04 -10.73
N MET A 432 -5.44 -6.39 -11.89
CA MET A 432 -6.54 -5.50 -12.28
C MET A 432 -7.88 -6.23 -12.33
N TYR A 433 -7.96 -7.37 -13.02
CA TYR A 433 -9.20 -8.15 -13.09
C TYR A 433 -9.62 -8.70 -11.74
N ALA A 434 -8.68 -9.20 -10.95
CA ALA A 434 -8.95 -9.72 -9.60
C ALA A 434 -9.52 -8.64 -8.69
N LYS A 435 -8.95 -7.42 -8.69
CA LYS A 435 -9.43 -6.28 -7.89
C LYS A 435 -10.75 -5.69 -8.39
N CYS A 436 -11.03 -5.77 -9.69
CA CYS A 436 -12.32 -5.38 -10.25
C CYS A 436 -13.42 -6.44 -10.02
N GLY A 437 -13.12 -7.55 -9.34
CA GLY A 437 -14.09 -8.60 -9.00
C GLY A 437 -14.33 -9.64 -10.12
N ILE A 438 -13.60 -9.58 -11.23
CA ILE A 438 -13.74 -10.51 -12.35
C ILE A 438 -12.67 -11.60 -12.26
N ILE A 439 -12.79 -12.41 -11.19
CA ILE A 439 -11.76 -13.41 -10.86
C ILE A 439 -11.61 -14.51 -11.93
N ASP A 440 -12.69 -14.88 -12.63
CA ASP A 440 -12.65 -15.90 -13.67
C ASP A 440 -11.74 -15.47 -14.83
N LYS A 441 -11.79 -14.17 -15.21
CA LYS A 441 -10.91 -13.62 -16.23
C LYS A 441 -9.46 -13.55 -15.77
N ALA A 442 -9.25 -13.22 -14.50
CA ALA A 442 -7.92 -13.24 -13.89
C ALA A 442 -7.32 -14.66 -13.93
N CYS A 443 -8.12 -15.69 -13.63
CA CYS A 443 -7.69 -17.10 -13.73
C CYS A 443 -7.33 -17.49 -15.19
N GLU A 444 -8.20 -17.15 -16.15
CA GLU A 444 -7.93 -17.44 -17.57
C GLU A 444 -6.59 -16.83 -18.02
N LEU A 445 -6.33 -15.59 -17.65
CA LEU A 445 -5.09 -14.91 -17.99
C LEU A 445 -3.89 -15.53 -17.29
N PHE A 446 -4.01 -15.81 -15.99
CA PHE A 446 -2.95 -16.49 -15.24
C PHE A 446 -2.59 -17.84 -15.86
N ASP A 447 -3.58 -18.62 -16.30
CA ASP A 447 -3.35 -19.92 -16.95
C ASP A 447 -2.71 -19.79 -18.33
N ARG A 448 -2.96 -18.69 -19.03
CA ARG A 448 -2.37 -18.38 -20.34
C ARG A 448 -0.94 -17.82 -20.28
N MET A 449 -0.48 -17.36 -19.11
CA MET A 449 0.88 -16.84 -18.96
C MET A 449 1.92 -17.92 -19.26
N PRO A 450 2.88 -17.66 -20.18
CA PRO A 450 3.89 -18.62 -20.57
C PRO A 450 4.86 -18.99 -19.44
N GLN A 451 5.14 -18.02 -18.58
CA GLN A 451 5.98 -18.16 -17.40
C GLN A 451 5.29 -17.49 -16.22
N ARG A 452 5.42 -18.10 -15.06
CA ARG A 452 4.85 -17.58 -13.80
C ARG A 452 5.96 -17.55 -12.76
N ASP A 453 6.15 -16.40 -12.14
CA ASP A 453 7.08 -16.21 -11.04
C ASP A 453 6.35 -16.18 -9.68
N VAL A 454 7.08 -16.00 -8.60
CA VAL A 454 6.50 -15.90 -7.25
C VAL A 454 5.48 -14.75 -7.15
N ILE A 455 5.69 -13.68 -7.91
CA ILE A 455 4.78 -12.51 -7.93
C ILE A 455 3.45 -12.89 -8.57
N SER A 456 3.48 -13.63 -9.69
CA SER A 456 2.29 -14.10 -10.38
C SER A 456 1.37 -14.92 -9.45
N TRP A 457 1.96 -15.85 -8.71
CA TRP A 457 1.23 -16.66 -7.74
C TRP A 457 0.70 -15.83 -6.58
N ASN A 458 1.48 -14.88 -6.05
CA ASN A 458 1.05 -13.98 -4.98
C ASN A 458 -0.13 -13.11 -5.39
N VAL A 459 -0.14 -12.63 -6.63
CA VAL A 459 -1.26 -11.84 -7.19
C VAL A 459 -2.54 -12.67 -7.24
N MET A 460 -2.47 -13.92 -7.70
CA MET A 460 -3.63 -14.82 -7.72
C MET A 460 -4.12 -15.18 -6.32
N ILE A 461 -3.23 -15.51 -5.39
CA ILE A 461 -3.59 -15.79 -3.98
C ILE A 461 -4.30 -14.57 -3.39
N ALA A 462 -3.73 -13.37 -3.53
CA ALA A 462 -4.32 -12.14 -3.03
C ALA A 462 -5.69 -11.85 -3.71
N GLY A 463 -5.79 -12.09 -5.01
CA GLY A 463 -7.03 -11.95 -5.77
C GLY A 463 -8.14 -12.86 -5.25
N TYR A 464 -7.87 -14.12 -4.99
CA TYR A 464 -8.85 -15.03 -4.40
C TYR A 464 -9.25 -14.60 -2.98
N VAL A 465 -8.30 -14.16 -2.15
CA VAL A 465 -8.58 -13.66 -0.79
C VAL A 465 -9.49 -12.43 -0.80
N GLN A 466 -9.26 -11.49 -1.73
CA GLN A 466 -10.09 -10.30 -1.88
C GLN A 466 -11.51 -10.63 -2.35
N ASN A 467 -11.65 -11.60 -3.27
CA ASN A 467 -12.93 -12.07 -3.79
C ASN A 467 -13.61 -13.11 -2.89
N ARG A 468 -13.17 -13.29 -1.65
CA ARG A 468 -13.72 -14.21 -0.65
C ARG A 468 -13.69 -15.70 -1.06
N MET A 469 -12.86 -16.07 -2.01
CA MET A 469 -12.65 -17.46 -2.47
C MET A 469 -11.46 -18.08 -1.75
N VAL A 470 -11.56 -18.21 -0.45
CA VAL A 470 -10.43 -18.53 0.43
C VAL A 470 -9.89 -19.93 0.20
N GLU A 471 -10.77 -20.91 -0.06
CA GLU A 471 -10.40 -22.29 -0.36
C GLU A 471 -9.49 -22.36 -1.60
N LYS A 472 -9.86 -21.61 -2.66
CA LYS A 472 -9.03 -21.52 -3.87
C LYS A 472 -7.69 -20.81 -3.61
N ALA A 473 -7.64 -19.84 -2.69
CA ALA A 473 -6.38 -19.19 -2.32
C ALA A 473 -5.41 -20.21 -1.67
N ILE A 474 -5.90 -21.05 -0.77
CA ILE A 474 -5.10 -22.09 -0.10
C ILE A 474 -4.68 -23.17 -1.12
N GLU A 475 -5.57 -23.58 -2.01
CA GLU A 475 -5.25 -24.51 -3.10
C GLU A 475 -4.16 -23.95 -4.02
N THR A 476 -4.27 -22.67 -4.43
CA THR A 476 -3.28 -21.99 -5.26
C THR A 476 -1.92 -21.89 -4.57
N PHE A 477 -1.90 -21.64 -3.26
CA PHE A 477 -0.68 -21.67 -2.47
C PHE A 477 -0.02 -23.09 -2.50
N GLY A 478 -0.81 -24.16 -2.39
CA GLY A 478 -0.33 -25.53 -2.55
C GLY A 478 0.23 -25.79 -3.95
N GLN A 479 -0.45 -25.33 -4.99
CA GLN A 479 -0.02 -25.47 -6.39
C GLN A 479 1.30 -24.74 -6.67
N MET A 480 1.50 -23.55 -6.11
CA MET A 480 2.76 -22.81 -6.17
C MET A 480 3.92 -23.66 -5.65
N GLN A 481 3.73 -24.34 -4.53
CA GLN A 481 4.76 -25.19 -3.94
C GLN A 481 5.04 -26.44 -4.79
N LEU A 482 3.99 -27.06 -5.35
CA LEU A 482 4.12 -28.20 -6.27
C LEU A 482 4.86 -27.80 -7.55
N ALA A 483 4.75 -26.54 -7.98
CA ALA A 483 5.52 -25.98 -9.08
C ALA A 483 7.01 -25.72 -8.72
N GLY A 484 7.45 -26.06 -7.50
CA GLY A 484 8.83 -25.91 -7.04
C GLY A 484 9.23 -24.47 -6.66
N LEU A 485 8.30 -23.54 -6.60
CA LEU A 485 8.56 -22.15 -6.23
C LEU A 485 8.52 -22.00 -4.70
N LYS A 486 9.56 -21.36 -4.15
CA LYS A 486 9.63 -21.09 -2.71
C LYS A 486 8.79 -19.85 -2.36
N PRO A 487 7.86 -19.96 -1.39
CA PRO A 487 7.15 -18.82 -0.86
C PRO A 487 8.12 -17.76 -0.29
N ASN A 488 7.77 -16.50 -0.42
CA ASN A 488 8.48 -15.38 0.21
C ASN A 488 7.58 -14.68 1.24
N SER A 489 8.11 -13.66 1.93
CA SER A 489 7.34 -12.88 2.92
C SER A 489 6.00 -12.38 2.37
N THR A 490 5.98 -11.89 1.12
CA THR A 490 4.74 -11.42 0.46
C THR A 490 3.73 -12.54 0.28
N THR A 491 4.18 -13.77 -0.04
CA THR A 491 3.29 -14.95 -0.14
C THR A 491 2.57 -15.20 1.19
N PHE A 492 3.32 -15.18 2.30
CA PHE A 492 2.73 -15.43 3.62
C PHE A 492 1.79 -14.30 4.04
N VAL A 493 2.16 -13.05 3.81
CA VAL A 493 1.30 -11.89 4.06
C VAL A 493 0.01 -11.93 3.23
N SER A 494 0.06 -12.51 2.03
CA SER A 494 -1.12 -12.63 1.16
C SER A 494 -2.06 -13.77 1.59
N ILE A 495 -1.54 -14.89 2.08
CA ILE A 495 -2.36 -16.08 2.41
C ILE A 495 -2.90 -16.07 3.84
N LEU A 496 -2.19 -15.54 4.84
CA LEU A 496 -2.62 -15.53 6.23
C LEU A 496 -3.97 -14.84 6.46
N PRO A 497 -4.32 -13.72 5.78
CA PRO A 497 -5.65 -13.13 5.87
C PRO A 497 -6.78 -14.04 5.40
N ALA A 498 -6.48 -15.02 4.53
CA ALA A 498 -7.45 -16.04 4.14
C ALA A 498 -7.86 -16.91 5.33
N CYS A 499 -6.87 -17.46 6.03
CA CYS A 499 -7.09 -18.25 7.23
C CYS A 499 -7.83 -17.45 8.31
N ALA A 500 -7.46 -16.19 8.48
CA ALA A 500 -8.11 -15.26 9.40
C ALA A 500 -9.61 -15.08 9.11
N LYS A 501 -9.98 -14.90 7.83
CA LYS A 501 -11.39 -14.67 7.41
C LYS A 501 -12.28 -15.91 7.57
N MET A 502 -11.73 -17.09 7.41
CA MET A 502 -12.47 -18.35 7.58
C MET A 502 -12.47 -18.87 9.01
N GLY A 503 -11.66 -18.32 9.90
CA GLY A 503 -11.38 -18.94 11.19
C GLY A 503 -10.64 -20.29 11.03
N ALA A 504 -9.90 -20.46 9.94
CA ALA A 504 -9.22 -21.71 9.57
C ALA A 504 -7.91 -21.86 10.36
N PHE A 505 -8.05 -22.16 11.63
CA PHE A 505 -6.94 -22.20 12.59
C PHE A 505 -5.89 -23.25 12.24
N GLU A 506 -6.30 -24.47 11.83
CA GLU A 506 -5.37 -25.56 11.51
C GLU A 506 -4.50 -25.24 10.30
N GLN A 507 -5.12 -24.72 9.21
CA GLN A 507 -4.36 -24.28 8.04
C GLN A 507 -3.41 -23.10 8.36
N GLY A 508 -3.85 -22.18 9.23
CA GLY A 508 -2.99 -21.10 9.73
C GLY A 508 -1.79 -21.62 10.50
N MET A 509 -1.94 -22.70 11.27
CA MET A 509 -0.85 -23.39 11.97
C MET A 509 0.14 -24.04 11.00
N ASP A 510 -0.34 -24.70 9.96
CA ASP A 510 0.54 -25.32 8.94
C ASP A 510 1.36 -24.25 8.21
N ILE A 511 0.73 -23.12 7.87
CA ILE A 511 1.45 -21.99 7.26
C ILE A 511 2.47 -21.41 8.24
N HIS A 512 2.13 -21.27 9.52
CA HIS A 512 3.08 -20.81 10.55
C HIS A 512 4.30 -21.74 10.65
N GLN A 513 4.11 -23.06 10.63
CA GLN A 513 5.20 -24.02 10.64
C GLN A 513 6.15 -23.79 9.44
N ARG A 514 5.61 -23.55 8.25
CA ARG A 514 6.39 -23.26 7.04
C ARG A 514 7.14 -21.92 7.10
N ILE A 515 6.56 -20.93 7.78
CA ILE A 515 7.23 -19.64 8.06
C ILE A 515 8.46 -19.87 8.95
N ILE A 516 8.36 -20.74 9.96
CA ILE A 516 9.48 -21.13 10.84
C ILE A 516 10.57 -21.82 10.02
N GLU A 517 10.20 -22.85 9.24
CA GLU A 517 11.11 -23.61 8.40
C GLU A 517 11.83 -22.75 7.35
N GLY A 518 11.13 -21.75 6.82
CA GLY A 518 11.68 -20.78 5.86
C GLY A 518 12.53 -19.67 6.48
N GLY A 519 12.56 -19.55 7.82
CA GLY A 519 13.34 -18.51 8.52
C GLY A 519 12.71 -17.11 8.46
N PHE A 520 11.41 -16.98 8.18
CA PHE A 520 10.72 -15.69 8.04
C PHE A 520 10.18 -15.10 9.35
N MET A 521 10.46 -15.72 10.49
CA MET A 521 9.96 -15.25 11.80
C MET A 521 10.51 -13.87 12.21
N SER A 522 11.63 -13.46 11.67
CA SER A 522 12.22 -12.12 11.91
C SER A 522 11.62 -11.01 11.04
N ASP A 523 10.81 -11.38 10.03
CA ASP A 523 10.14 -10.41 9.18
C ASP A 523 8.91 -9.84 9.91
N VAL A 524 8.94 -8.53 10.17
CA VAL A 524 7.89 -7.82 10.92
C VAL A 524 6.53 -7.91 10.23
N MET A 525 6.49 -7.88 8.89
CA MET A 525 5.23 -7.96 8.13
C MET A 525 4.59 -9.35 8.28
N VAL A 526 5.40 -10.41 8.23
CA VAL A 526 4.92 -11.79 8.41
C VAL A 526 4.44 -12.00 9.85
N ALA A 527 5.21 -11.51 10.84
CA ALA A 527 4.82 -11.58 12.24
C ALA A 527 3.50 -10.85 12.52
N ASN A 528 3.31 -9.65 11.95
CA ASN A 528 2.05 -8.89 12.07
C ASN A 528 0.87 -9.65 11.46
N ALA A 529 1.05 -10.28 10.29
CA ALA A 529 0.01 -11.09 9.66
C ALA A 529 -0.33 -12.36 10.47
N LEU A 530 0.65 -12.97 11.13
CA LEU A 530 0.43 -14.10 12.05
C LEU A 530 -0.36 -13.67 13.29
N ILE A 531 -0.04 -12.54 13.89
CA ILE A 531 -0.78 -11.98 15.03
C ILE A 531 -2.24 -11.75 14.66
N ASP A 532 -2.50 -11.09 13.52
CA ASP A 532 -3.85 -10.84 13.02
C ASP A 532 -4.62 -12.13 12.74
N MET A 533 -3.96 -13.11 12.12
CA MET A 533 -4.56 -14.44 11.85
C MET A 533 -4.94 -15.14 13.14
N TYR A 534 -4.05 -15.25 14.13
CA TYR A 534 -4.37 -15.90 15.40
C TYR A 534 -5.46 -15.17 16.17
N ALA A 535 -5.43 -13.86 16.20
CA ALA A 535 -6.43 -13.03 16.85
C ALA A 535 -7.83 -13.26 16.26
N LYS A 536 -7.94 -13.23 14.92
CA LYS A 536 -9.21 -13.45 14.21
C LYS A 536 -9.72 -14.90 14.28
N CYS A 537 -8.81 -15.88 14.41
CA CYS A 537 -9.19 -17.27 14.69
C CYS A 537 -9.56 -17.52 16.17
N GLY A 538 -9.64 -16.48 17.02
CA GLY A 538 -10.01 -16.60 18.42
C GLY A 538 -8.88 -17.09 19.35
N SER A 539 -7.66 -17.25 18.84
CA SER A 539 -6.50 -17.76 19.62
C SER A 539 -5.60 -16.62 20.06
N ILE A 540 -6.16 -15.76 20.93
CA ILE A 540 -5.47 -14.51 21.35
C ILE A 540 -4.18 -14.78 22.15
N ASP A 541 -4.09 -15.91 22.87
CA ASP A 541 -2.89 -16.27 23.61
C ASP A 541 -1.72 -16.57 22.67
N LYS A 542 -1.96 -17.23 21.52
CA LYS A 542 -0.93 -17.43 20.49
C LYS A 542 -0.58 -16.12 19.78
N ALA A 543 -1.56 -15.25 19.55
CA ALA A 543 -1.27 -13.92 19.00
C ALA A 543 -0.34 -13.14 19.94
N ARG A 544 -0.60 -13.19 21.25
CA ARG A 544 0.25 -12.56 22.27
C ARG A 544 1.64 -13.16 22.32
N GLU A 545 1.76 -14.47 22.26
CA GLU A 545 3.05 -15.16 22.24
C GLU A 545 3.90 -14.73 21.04
N GLN A 546 3.30 -14.59 19.86
CA GLN A 546 4.03 -14.11 18.68
C GLN A 546 4.44 -12.63 18.83
N PHE A 547 3.56 -11.79 19.36
CA PHE A 547 3.87 -10.40 19.63
C PHE A 547 5.05 -10.25 20.62
N ASP A 548 5.07 -11.07 21.69
CA ASP A 548 6.14 -11.03 22.69
C ASP A 548 7.48 -11.53 22.16
N ARG A 549 7.49 -12.44 21.18
CA ARG A 549 8.69 -12.94 20.52
C ARG A 549 9.30 -11.94 19.51
N MET A 550 8.57 -10.91 19.09
CA MET A 550 9.10 -9.93 18.15
C MET A 550 10.21 -9.09 18.78
N LEU A 551 11.38 -9.05 18.12
CA LEU A 551 12.51 -8.22 18.53
C LEU A 551 12.29 -6.73 18.23
N GLN A 552 11.63 -6.45 17.12
CA GLN A 552 11.26 -5.09 16.72
C GLN A 552 9.73 -5.05 16.52
N ARG A 553 9.10 -4.03 17.06
CA ARG A 553 7.66 -3.81 16.96
C ARG A 553 7.40 -2.43 16.38
N ASP A 554 6.70 -2.39 15.28
CA ASP A 554 6.25 -1.15 14.65
C ASP A 554 4.81 -0.81 15.10
N VAL A 555 4.28 0.32 14.67
CA VAL A 555 2.90 0.74 14.98
C VAL A 555 1.88 -0.31 14.53
N ILE A 556 2.15 -0.99 13.41
CA ILE A 556 1.26 -2.04 12.87
C ILE A 556 1.21 -3.24 13.81
N SER A 557 2.36 -3.64 14.39
CA SER A 557 2.43 -4.73 15.37
C SER A 557 1.55 -4.45 16.60
N TRP A 558 1.67 -3.24 17.14
CA TRP A 558 0.86 -2.79 18.27
C TRP A 558 -0.62 -2.74 17.91
N ASN A 559 -0.98 -2.19 16.75
CA ASN A 559 -2.36 -2.13 16.28
C ASN A 559 -2.96 -3.53 16.07
N ALA A 560 -2.19 -4.48 15.54
CA ALA A 560 -2.64 -5.86 15.33
C ALA A 560 -3.04 -6.54 16.66
N ILE A 561 -2.21 -6.43 17.70
CA ILE A 561 -2.51 -7.08 18.99
C ILE A 561 -3.59 -6.31 19.77
N ILE A 562 -3.65 -4.97 19.72
CA ILE A 562 -4.73 -4.16 20.29
C ILE A 562 -6.07 -4.56 19.66
N SER A 563 -6.12 -4.62 18.32
CA SER A 563 -7.30 -5.06 17.57
C SER A 563 -7.70 -6.49 17.95
N GLY A 564 -6.70 -7.37 18.08
CA GLY A 564 -6.91 -8.74 18.48
C GLY A 564 -7.61 -8.86 19.84
N TYR A 565 -7.13 -8.17 20.85
CA TYR A 565 -7.78 -8.17 22.16
C TYR A 565 -9.18 -7.52 22.12
N ALA A 566 -9.32 -6.39 21.43
CA ALA A 566 -10.60 -5.68 21.31
C ALA A 566 -11.69 -6.54 20.65
N GLN A 567 -11.36 -7.24 19.55
CA GLN A 567 -12.28 -8.10 18.79
C GLN A 567 -12.68 -9.35 19.59
N ASN A 568 -11.75 -9.90 20.38
CA ASN A 568 -12.02 -11.08 21.24
C ASN A 568 -12.67 -10.70 22.58
N GLY A 569 -13.03 -9.42 22.80
CA GLY A 569 -13.76 -8.98 23.98
C GLY A 569 -12.89 -8.71 25.22
N PHE A 570 -11.55 -8.76 25.10
CA PHE A 570 -10.61 -8.48 26.20
C PHE A 570 -10.19 -7.00 26.19
N VAL A 571 -11.17 -6.12 26.38
CA VAL A 571 -10.96 -4.67 26.24
C VAL A 571 -9.94 -4.13 27.25
N ASP A 572 -9.97 -4.61 28.50
CA ASP A 572 -8.99 -4.18 29.51
C ASP A 572 -7.55 -4.47 29.08
N LYS A 573 -7.33 -5.65 28.50
CA LYS A 573 -6.02 -6.01 27.94
C LYS A 573 -5.65 -5.15 26.72
N ALA A 574 -6.61 -4.83 25.85
CA ALA A 574 -6.37 -3.95 24.72
C ALA A 574 -5.89 -2.56 25.19
N LEU A 575 -6.51 -2.01 26.23
CA LEU A 575 -6.13 -0.74 26.84
C LEU A 575 -4.78 -0.81 27.55
N GLU A 576 -4.48 -1.93 28.21
CA GLU A 576 -3.18 -2.17 28.81
C GLU A 576 -2.06 -2.17 27.75
N ILE A 577 -2.28 -2.86 26.62
CA ILE A 577 -1.34 -2.89 25.50
C ILE A 577 -1.17 -1.50 24.89
N PHE A 578 -2.25 -0.73 24.75
CA PHE A 578 -2.18 0.66 24.29
C PHE A 578 -1.28 1.51 25.21
N LYS A 579 -1.43 1.38 26.55
CA LYS A 579 -0.54 2.05 27.50
C LYS A 579 0.91 1.57 27.35
N GLN A 580 1.15 0.27 27.18
CA GLN A 580 2.50 -0.28 26.94
C GLN A 580 3.11 0.30 25.66
N MET A 581 2.34 0.46 24.58
CA MET A 581 2.79 1.11 23.33
C MET A 581 3.32 2.52 23.62
N GLN A 582 2.59 3.32 24.37
CA GLN A 582 3.00 4.67 24.74
C GLN A 582 4.27 4.68 25.60
N PHE A 583 4.40 3.76 26.57
CA PHE A 583 5.60 3.61 27.42
C PHE A 583 6.85 3.25 26.61
N THR A 584 6.72 2.50 25.53
CA THR A 584 7.85 2.14 24.64
C THR A 584 8.26 3.28 23.73
N GLY A 585 7.57 4.42 23.75
CA GLY A 585 7.86 5.58 22.90
C GLY A 585 7.34 5.47 21.47
N VAL A 586 6.59 4.41 21.14
CA VAL A 586 5.94 4.27 19.83
C VAL A 586 4.70 5.15 19.80
N LYS A 587 4.67 6.14 18.90
CA LYS A 587 3.54 7.07 18.79
C LYS A 587 2.34 6.39 18.17
N PRO A 588 1.14 6.48 18.80
CA PRO A 588 -0.10 6.02 18.15
C PRO A 588 -0.38 6.78 16.86
N ASP A 589 -1.01 6.12 15.92
CA ASP A 589 -1.51 6.70 14.66
C ASP A 589 -3.04 6.72 14.62
N SER A 590 -3.64 7.29 13.56
CA SER A 590 -5.10 7.31 13.37
C SER A 590 -5.70 5.89 13.47
N THR A 591 -5.00 4.88 12.95
CA THR A 591 -5.46 3.48 12.99
C THR A 591 -5.52 2.95 14.42
N THR A 592 -4.55 3.31 15.27
CA THR A 592 -4.53 2.96 16.69
C THR A 592 -5.79 3.48 17.38
N PHE A 593 -6.13 4.75 17.17
CA PHE A 593 -7.31 5.36 17.80
C PHE A 593 -8.61 4.78 17.28
N VAL A 594 -8.73 4.58 15.97
CA VAL A 594 -9.92 3.94 15.35
C VAL A 594 -10.10 2.50 15.83
N THR A 595 -9.03 1.84 16.24
CA THR A 595 -9.07 0.47 16.75
C THR A 595 -9.49 0.41 18.23
N ILE A 596 -8.99 1.32 19.08
CA ILE A 596 -9.22 1.26 20.53
C ILE A 596 -10.54 1.93 20.97
N LEU A 597 -10.98 3.00 20.30
CA LEU A 597 -12.21 3.70 20.64
C LEU A 597 -13.48 2.82 20.60
N PRO A 598 -13.69 1.95 19.59
CA PRO A 598 -14.82 1.00 19.59
C PRO A 598 -14.79 0.01 20.75
N ALA A 599 -13.61 -0.30 21.28
CA ALA A 599 -13.47 -1.13 22.47
C ALA A 599 -14.03 -0.43 23.70
N CYS A 600 -13.66 0.83 23.94
CA CYS A 600 -14.25 1.66 25.00
C CYS A 600 -15.77 1.80 24.80
N ALA A 601 -16.22 2.03 23.58
CA ALA A 601 -17.64 2.12 23.24
C ALA A 601 -18.41 0.84 23.59
N LYS A 602 -17.83 -0.34 23.32
CA LYS A 602 -18.46 -1.64 23.61
C LYS A 602 -18.61 -1.90 25.09
N MET A 603 -17.60 -1.55 25.90
CA MET A 603 -17.61 -1.72 27.35
C MET A 603 -18.31 -0.57 28.08
N GLY A 604 -18.50 0.58 27.44
CA GLY A 604 -19.06 1.78 28.06
C GLY A 604 -18.07 2.48 29.00
N THR A 605 -16.77 2.31 28.80
CA THR A 605 -15.70 2.91 29.61
C THR A 605 -15.46 4.36 29.17
N LEU A 606 -16.24 5.27 29.74
CA LEU A 606 -16.21 6.69 29.39
C LEU A 606 -14.93 7.40 29.85
N GLU A 607 -14.42 7.11 31.04
CA GLU A 607 -13.22 7.75 31.59
C GLU A 607 -11.99 7.41 30.76
N GLN A 608 -11.83 6.14 30.37
CA GLN A 608 -10.76 5.71 29.50
C GLN A 608 -10.89 6.31 28.09
N GLY A 609 -12.12 6.44 27.59
CA GLY A 609 -12.41 7.11 26.33
C GLY A 609 -12.04 8.60 26.33
N ILE A 610 -12.19 9.27 27.48
CA ILE A 610 -11.76 10.67 27.67
C ILE A 610 -10.23 10.78 27.61
N ASP A 611 -9.52 9.90 28.30
CA ASP A 611 -8.04 9.89 28.28
C ASP A 611 -7.51 9.70 26.83
N ILE A 612 -8.13 8.79 26.07
CA ILE A 612 -7.76 8.59 24.66
C ILE A 612 -8.06 9.85 23.83
N HIS A 613 -9.19 10.52 24.10
CA HIS A 613 -9.51 11.78 23.43
C HIS A 613 -8.46 12.88 23.71
N GLU A 614 -7.93 12.97 24.94
CA GLU A 614 -6.85 13.89 25.29
C GLU A 614 -5.59 13.58 24.47
N ASN A 615 -5.21 12.31 24.33
CA ASN A 615 -4.09 11.89 23.48
C ASN A 615 -4.30 12.24 21.99
N ILE A 616 -5.55 12.16 21.50
CA ILE A 616 -5.91 12.55 20.12
C ILE A 616 -5.74 14.05 19.92
N ILE A 617 -6.08 14.86 20.93
CA ILE A 617 -5.89 16.33 20.90
C ILE A 617 -4.40 16.64 20.89
N GLU A 618 -3.61 16.05 21.77
CA GLU A 618 -2.16 16.27 21.85
C GLU A 618 -1.42 15.87 20.56
N GLY A 619 -1.91 14.83 19.88
CA GLY A 619 -1.36 14.35 18.62
C GLY A 619 -1.89 15.07 17.36
N GLU A 620 -2.77 16.06 17.49
CA GLU A 620 -3.40 16.83 16.39
C GLU A 620 -4.27 16.00 15.43
N PHE A 621 -4.77 14.83 15.86
CA PHE A 621 -5.59 13.94 15.02
C PHE A 621 -7.08 14.33 14.92
N LEU A 622 -7.53 15.41 15.55
CA LEU A 622 -8.93 15.87 15.46
C LEU A 622 -9.38 16.30 14.06
N SER A 623 -8.42 16.63 13.19
CA SER A 623 -8.70 16.95 11.78
C SER A 623 -8.98 15.72 10.92
N ASP A 624 -8.62 14.52 11.40
CA ASP A 624 -8.91 13.27 10.73
C ASP A 624 -10.37 12.88 10.94
N ILE A 625 -11.14 12.87 9.85
CA ILE A 625 -12.59 12.58 9.87
C ILE A 625 -12.89 11.18 10.43
N VAL A 626 -11.99 10.20 10.20
CA VAL A 626 -12.20 8.81 10.66
C VAL A 626 -12.05 8.71 12.18
N VAL A 627 -11.05 9.41 12.74
CA VAL A 627 -10.85 9.52 14.19
C VAL A 627 -12.01 10.31 14.83
N GLY A 628 -12.44 11.41 14.21
CA GLY A 628 -13.60 12.19 14.64
C GLY A 628 -14.87 11.35 14.70
N ASN A 629 -15.15 10.55 13.67
CA ASN A 629 -16.28 9.63 13.62
C ASN A 629 -16.23 8.58 14.73
N ALA A 630 -15.06 8.00 14.98
CA ALA A 630 -14.85 7.02 16.05
C ALA A 630 -15.05 7.62 17.45
N LEU A 631 -14.63 8.87 17.67
CA LEU A 631 -14.86 9.61 18.92
C LEU A 631 -16.35 9.91 19.15
N VAL A 632 -17.05 10.38 18.12
CA VAL A 632 -18.51 10.62 18.19
C VAL A 632 -19.23 9.32 18.54
N ASP A 633 -18.91 8.21 17.88
CA ASP A 633 -19.49 6.90 18.14
C ASP A 633 -19.18 6.42 19.57
N MET A 634 -17.94 6.59 20.04
CA MET A 634 -17.52 6.22 21.39
C MET A 634 -18.31 7.00 22.45
N TYR A 635 -18.39 8.33 22.36
CA TYR A 635 -19.14 9.12 23.32
C TYR A 635 -20.63 8.79 23.32
N ALA A 636 -21.23 8.61 22.15
CA ALA A 636 -22.64 8.22 22.02
C ALA A 636 -22.91 6.86 22.66
N LYS A 637 -22.05 5.86 22.42
CA LYS A 637 -22.15 4.50 22.96
C LYS A 637 -21.75 4.38 24.45
N CYS A 638 -21.06 5.38 25.00
CA CYS A 638 -20.82 5.52 26.45
C CYS A 638 -21.93 6.32 27.16
N GLY A 639 -23.01 6.67 26.45
CA GLY A 639 -24.15 7.41 27.05
C GLY A 639 -23.87 8.90 27.30
N SER A 640 -22.88 9.48 26.64
CA SER A 640 -22.51 10.90 26.73
C SER A 640 -22.85 11.63 25.43
N ILE A 641 -24.15 11.67 25.12
CA ILE A 641 -24.65 12.19 23.85
C ILE A 641 -24.36 13.69 23.64
N ASP A 642 -24.32 14.46 24.72
CA ASP A 642 -24.03 15.90 24.66
C ASP A 642 -22.58 16.14 24.20
N LYS A 643 -21.59 15.37 24.72
CA LYS A 643 -20.20 15.44 24.26
C LYS A 643 -20.05 14.94 22.81
N ALA A 644 -20.78 13.89 22.45
CA ALA A 644 -20.82 13.41 21.06
C ALA A 644 -21.32 14.52 20.12
N ARG A 645 -22.38 15.24 20.53
CA ARG A 645 -22.93 16.35 19.76
C ARG A 645 -21.96 17.53 19.65
N GLU A 646 -21.35 17.93 20.74
CA GLU A 646 -20.35 19.02 20.75
C GLU A 646 -19.20 18.73 19.79
N LEU A 647 -18.69 17.49 19.82
CA LEU A 647 -17.61 17.06 18.93
C LEU A 647 -18.06 17.07 17.47
N PHE A 648 -19.24 16.49 17.19
CA PHE A 648 -19.83 16.48 15.86
C PHE A 648 -19.97 17.89 15.27
N ASP A 649 -20.43 18.85 16.09
CA ASP A 649 -20.61 20.24 15.65
C ASP A 649 -19.28 20.95 15.38
N ARG A 650 -18.20 20.53 16.04
CA ARG A 650 -16.83 21.08 15.85
C ARG A 650 -16.07 20.44 14.67
N MET A 651 -16.54 19.31 14.12
CA MET A 651 -15.88 18.65 12.99
C MET A 651 -15.85 19.57 11.76
N PRO A 652 -14.65 19.82 11.15
CA PRO A 652 -14.53 20.72 10.01
C PRO A 652 -15.22 20.18 8.74
N GLN A 653 -15.23 18.89 8.59
CA GLN A 653 -15.91 18.17 7.50
C GLN A 653 -16.73 17.02 8.09
N ARG A 654 -17.87 16.73 7.50
CA ARG A 654 -18.76 15.64 7.90
C ARG A 654 -19.13 14.81 6.68
N ASP A 655 -18.91 13.53 6.76
CA ASP A 655 -19.31 12.55 5.76
C ASP A 655 -20.60 11.80 6.18
N VAL A 656 -21.07 10.89 5.34
CA VAL A 656 -22.22 10.05 5.62
C VAL A 656 -22.06 9.30 6.95
N ILE A 657 -20.83 8.86 7.27
CA ILE A 657 -20.52 8.11 8.49
C ILE A 657 -20.69 9.00 9.73
N SER A 658 -20.22 10.26 9.68
CA SER A 658 -20.37 11.23 10.77
C SER A 658 -21.84 11.46 11.13
N TRP A 659 -22.67 11.71 10.10
CA TRP A 659 -24.11 11.91 10.25
C TRP A 659 -24.77 10.65 10.80
N THR A 660 -24.45 9.48 10.25
CA THR A 660 -25.04 8.20 10.65
C THR A 660 -24.66 7.83 12.10
N ALA A 661 -23.41 8.07 12.50
CA ALA A 661 -22.98 7.87 13.88
C ALA A 661 -23.78 8.72 14.86
N MET A 662 -24.05 9.98 14.52
CA MET A 662 -24.84 10.88 15.36
C MET A 662 -26.32 10.49 15.41
N ILE A 663 -26.93 10.11 14.26
CA ILE A 663 -28.32 9.61 14.20
C ILE A 663 -28.46 8.35 15.06
N ALA A 664 -27.56 7.38 14.90
CA ALA A 664 -27.53 6.15 15.69
C ALA A 664 -27.33 6.45 17.18
N GLY A 665 -26.43 7.38 17.50
CA GLY A 665 -26.17 7.80 18.87
C GLY A 665 -27.43 8.35 19.56
N TYR A 666 -28.13 9.26 18.94
CA TYR A 666 -29.38 9.77 19.48
C TYR A 666 -30.46 8.69 19.59
N ALA A 667 -30.60 7.84 18.57
CA ALA A 667 -31.61 6.78 18.58
C ALA A 667 -31.36 5.77 19.70
N GLN A 668 -30.10 5.33 19.89
CA GLN A 668 -29.72 4.39 20.96
C GLN A 668 -29.88 4.99 22.36
N ASN A 669 -29.59 6.28 22.52
CA ASN A 669 -29.75 6.97 23.81
C ASN A 669 -31.22 7.34 24.11
N GLY A 670 -32.18 6.94 23.28
CA GLY A 670 -33.60 7.19 23.50
C GLY A 670 -34.10 8.57 23.08
N PHE A 671 -33.22 9.40 22.47
CA PHE A 671 -33.57 10.73 21.96
C PHE A 671 -33.99 10.65 20.48
N CYS A 672 -34.91 9.75 20.16
CA CYS A 672 -35.27 9.40 18.78
C CYS A 672 -35.80 10.58 17.95
N LYS A 673 -36.52 11.55 18.57
CA LYS A 673 -36.94 12.76 17.86
C LYS A 673 -35.78 13.61 17.40
N ASP A 674 -34.71 13.67 18.18
CA ASP A 674 -33.51 14.40 17.83
C ASP A 674 -32.70 13.63 16.75
N ALA A 675 -32.73 12.29 16.79
CA ALA A 675 -32.19 11.47 15.68
C ALA A 675 -32.86 11.82 14.33
N LEU A 676 -34.20 11.94 14.31
CA LEU A 676 -34.93 12.34 13.09
C LEU A 676 -34.56 13.77 12.63
N LYS A 677 -34.38 14.72 13.58
CA LYS A 677 -33.92 16.08 13.25
C LYS A 677 -32.53 16.07 12.61
N ILE A 678 -31.60 15.27 13.14
CA ILE A 678 -30.26 15.13 12.57
C ILE A 678 -30.33 14.55 11.15
N PHE A 679 -31.20 13.57 10.89
CA PHE A 679 -31.40 13.03 9.57
C PHE A 679 -31.94 14.09 8.59
N GLU A 680 -32.87 14.92 9.00
CA GLU A 680 -33.34 16.04 8.18
C GLU A 680 -32.21 17.07 7.90
N LEU A 681 -31.37 17.37 8.91
CA LEU A 681 -30.20 18.23 8.74
C LEU A 681 -29.19 17.63 7.76
N MET A 682 -28.96 16.30 7.78
CA MET A 682 -28.12 15.58 6.84
C MET A 682 -28.59 15.82 5.39
N LYS A 683 -29.89 15.68 5.14
CA LYS A 683 -30.49 15.93 3.82
C LYS A 683 -30.31 17.38 3.36
N HIS A 684 -30.53 18.34 4.27
CA HIS A 684 -30.35 19.77 3.98
C HIS A 684 -28.89 20.17 3.73
N SER A 685 -27.93 19.44 4.30
CA SER A 685 -26.50 19.65 4.02
C SER A 685 -26.05 19.16 2.63
N GLY A 686 -26.94 18.52 1.87
CA GLY A 686 -26.63 17.93 0.57
C GLY A 686 -25.96 16.56 0.66
N THR A 687 -25.82 15.98 1.86
CA THR A 687 -25.26 14.64 2.04
C THR A 687 -26.34 13.59 1.77
N CYS A 688 -26.15 12.75 0.77
CA CYS A 688 -27.09 11.67 0.44
C CYS A 688 -27.09 10.60 1.52
N PRO A 689 -28.25 10.26 2.13
CA PRO A 689 -28.38 9.14 3.04
C PRO A 689 -28.06 7.80 2.36
N ASP A 690 -27.43 6.90 3.10
CA ASP A 690 -27.10 5.54 2.68
C ASP A 690 -27.98 4.48 3.36
N ILE A 691 -27.72 3.21 3.08
CA ILE A 691 -28.40 2.04 3.66
C ILE A 691 -28.42 2.11 5.20
N VAL A 692 -27.28 2.47 5.82
CA VAL A 692 -27.13 2.50 7.28
C VAL A 692 -27.90 3.68 7.88
N SER A 693 -27.90 4.83 7.23
CA SER A 693 -28.66 6.01 7.65
C SER A 693 -30.15 5.69 7.75
N PHE A 694 -30.73 5.00 6.75
CA PHE A 694 -32.12 4.58 6.79
C PHE A 694 -32.40 3.54 7.87
N THR A 695 -31.48 2.59 8.09
CA THR A 695 -31.60 1.63 9.19
C THR A 695 -31.71 2.35 10.53
N CYS A 696 -30.86 3.36 10.79
CA CYS A 696 -30.87 4.14 12.03
C CYS A 696 -32.16 4.95 12.22
N VAL A 697 -32.70 5.53 11.15
CA VAL A 697 -33.96 6.29 11.18
C VAL A 697 -35.13 5.35 11.45
N LEU A 698 -35.23 4.22 10.77
CA LEU A 698 -36.29 3.23 11.00
C LEU A 698 -36.22 2.64 12.41
N TYR A 699 -35.00 2.40 12.92
CA TYR A 699 -34.79 2.02 14.30
C TYR A 699 -35.30 3.09 15.28
N ALA A 700 -35.01 4.38 15.02
CA ALA A 700 -35.53 5.47 15.84
C ALA A 700 -37.07 5.54 15.82
N CYS A 701 -37.72 5.36 14.67
CA CYS A 701 -39.18 5.30 14.52
C CYS A 701 -39.76 4.13 15.32
N SER A 702 -39.10 2.94 15.28
CA SER A 702 -39.57 1.76 16.03
C SER A 702 -39.58 2.01 17.54
N HIS A 703 -38.55 2.68 18.05
CA HIS A 703 -38.44 2.92 19.50
C HIS A 703 -39.35 4.01 20.06
N VAL A 704 -39.99 4.84 19.23
CA VAL A 704 -40.98 5.86 19.65
C VAL A 704 -42.39 5.48 19.21
N GLY A 705 -42.54 4.46 18.35
CA GLY A 705 -43.84 4.05 17.81
C GLY A 705 -44.36 4.97 16.72
N LEU A 706 -43.50 5.63 15.96
CA LEU A 706 -43.85 6.52 14.85
C LEU A 706 -44.07 5.71 13.58
N VAL A 707 -45.25 5.08 13.48
CA VAL A 707 -45.58 4.13 12.40
C VAL A 707 -45.67 4.83 11.04
N ASP A 708 -46.36 5.96 10.96
CA ASP A 708 -46.58 6.68 9.71
C ASP A 708 -45.28 7.23 9.12
N GLU A 709 -44.42 7.82 9.99
CA GLU A 709 -43.14 8.32 9.59
C GLU A 709 -42.22 7.18 9.15
N GLY A 710 -42.20 6.05 9.89
CA GLY A 710 -41.42 4.88 9.54
C GLY A 710 -41.80 4.30 8.19
N CYS A 711 -43.11 4.17 7.91
CA CYS A 711 -43.60 3.74 6.59
C CYS A 711 -43.19 4.72 5.50
N THR A 712 -43.25 6.03 5.78
CA THR A 712 -42.85 7.07 4.84
C THR A 712 -41.36 6.97 4.51
N TYR A 713 -40.47 6.84 5.51
CA TYR A 713 -39.06 6.70 5.30
C TYR A 713 -38.67 5.40 4.55
N PHE A 714 -39.36 4.30 4.88
CA PHE A 714 -39.16 3.02 4.19
C PHE A 714 -39.55 3.12 2.70
N ASN A 715 -40.63 3.80 2.37
CA ASN A 715 -41.04 4.03 0.98
C ASN A 715 -40.11 5.02 0.26
N HIS A 716 -39.69 6.10 0.94
CA HIS A 716 -38.74 7.07 0.35
C HIS A 716 -37.43 6.44 0.00
N MET A 717 -36.92 5.51 0.82
CA MET A 717 -35.67 4.79 0.57
C MET A 717 -35.66 4.15 -0.84
N SER A 718 -36.74 3.47 -1.21
CA SER A 718 -36.84 2.80 -2.52
C SER A 718 -37.17 3.76 -3.65
N ASN A 719 -38.18 4.67 -3.42
CA ASN A 719 -38.73 5.47 -4.48
C ASN A 719 -37.95 6.75 -4.78
N LEU A 720 -37.31 7.35 -3.76
CA LEU A 720 -36.63 8.63 -3.90
C LEU A 720 -35.10 8.46 -3.97
N TYR A 721 -34.56 7.51 -3.21
CA TYR A 721 -33.12 7.30 -3.12
C TYR A 721 -32.64 6.07 -3.89
N CYS A 722 -33.53 5.31 -4.53
CA CYS A 722 -33.19 4.09 -5.28
C CYS A 722 -32.40 3.04 -4.46
N ILE A 723 -32.57 3.01 -3.15
CA ILE A 723 -31.93 2.07 -2.24
C ILE A 723 -32.83 0.85 -2.07
N THR A 724 -32.33 -0.33 -2.41
CA THR A 724 -33.04 -1.59 -2.18
C THR A 724 -33.06 -1.94 -0.70
N PRO A 725 -34.24 -2.20 -0.07
CA PRO A 725 -34.32 -2.59 1.33
C PRO A 725 -33.58 -3.90 1.62
N THR A 726 -32.76 -3.89 2.64
CA THR A 726 -32.03 -5.08 3.16
C THR A 726 -32.82 -5.74 4.30
N ALA A 727 -32.38 -6.92 4.74
CA ALA A 727 -32.97 -7.62 5.87
C ALA A 727 -33.11 -6.74 7.12
N ASP A 728 -32.12 -5.89 7.41
CA ASP A 728 -32.11 -5.01 8.58
C ASP A 728 -33.24 -3.97 8.55
N HIS A 729 -33.57 -3.40 7.38
CA HIS A 729 -34.68 -2.49 7.23
C HIS A 729 -36.01 -3.20 7.49
N TYR A 730 -36.15 -4.42 7.00
CA TYR A 730 -37.35 -5.24 7.28
C TYR A 730 -37.45 -5.58 8.77
N VAL A 731 -36.35 -5.89 9.45
CA VAL A 731 -36.32 -6.10 10.92
C VAL A 731 -36.84 -4.84 11.64
N CYS A 732 -36.36 -3.65 11.28
CA CYS A 732 -36.82 -2.40 11.89
C CYS A 732 -38.33 -2.15 11.63
N MET A 733 -38.82 -2.43 10.42
CA MET A 733 -40.24 -2.28 10.11
C MET A 733 -41.14 -3.29 10.85
N VAL A 734 -40.68 -4.55 10.94
CA VAL A 734 -41.38 -5.58 11.73
C VAL A 734 -41.41 -5.21 13.21
N ASP A 735 -40.28 -4.73 13.75
CA ASP A 735 -40.23 -4.25 15.14
C ASP A 735 -41.17 -3.05 15.37
N LEU A 736 -41.21 -2.08 14.43
CA LEU A 736 -42.09 -0.92 14.47
C LEU A 736 -43.59 -1.31 14.48
N LEU A 737 -44.01 -2.07 13.49
CA LEU A 737 -45.43 -2.46 13.33
C LEU A 737 -45.89 -3.38 14.46
N SER A 738 -45.05 -4.33 14.85
CA SER A 738 -45.41 -5.30 15.89
C SER A 738 -45.45 -4.70 17.29
N ARG A 739 -44.54 -3.76 17.63
CA ARG A 739 -44.60 -3.01 18.90
C ARG A 739 -45.83 -2.11 18.97
N ALA A 740 -46.26 -1.56 17.85
CA ALA A 740 -47.48 -0.74 17.74
C ALA A 740 -48.78 -1.58 17.86
N GLY A 741 -48.70 -2.92 17.90
CA GLY A 741 -49.83 -3.84 18.07
C GLY A 741 -50.46 -4.32 16.76
N TYR A 742 -49.94 -3.94 15.60
CA TYR A 742 -50.49 -4.37 14.29
C TYR A 742 -49.96 -5.77 13.94
N LEU A 743 -50.23 -6.80 14.81
CA LEU A 743 -49.61 -8.14 14.67
C LEU A 743 -50.00 -8.86 13.36
N GLU A 744 -51.29 -8.78 12.95
CA GLU A 744 -51.72 -9.44 11.70
C GLU A 744 -51.14 -8.78 10.46
N ASP A 745 -51.11 -7.45 10.44
CA ASP A 745 -50.48 -6.68 9.35
C ASP A 745 -48.99 -6.96 9.29
N THR A 746 -48.34 -7.07 10.44
CA THR A 746 -46.91 -7.44 10.54
C THR A 746 -46.66 -8.83 9.97
N LEU A 747 -47.50 -9.82 10.30
CA LEU A 747 -47.35 -11.17 9.74
C LEU A 747 -47.53 -11.13 8.21
N ASN A 748 -48.53 -10.43 7.71
CA ASN A 748 -48.72 -10.23 6.28
C ASN A 748 -47.55 -9.52 5.62
N PHE A 749 -46.94 -8.54 6.30
CA PHE A 749 -45.77 -7.86 5.82
C PHE A 749 -44.55 -8.82 5.73
N ILE A 750 -44.33 -9.68 6.76
CA ILE A 750 -43.25 -10.68 6.76
C ILE A 750 -43.41 -11.67 5.63
N ILE A 751 -44.66 -12.16 5.39
CA ILE A 751 -44.96 -13.12 4.31
C ILE A 751 -44.69 -12.54 2.92
N LYS A 752 -44.94 -11.22 2.73
CA LYS A 752 -44.77 -10.49 1.48
C LYS A 752 -43.35 -9.97 1.24
N MET A 753 -42.42 -10.19 2.19
CA MET A 753 -41.02 -9.77 2.01
C MET A 753 -40.39 -10.44 0.78
N PRO A 754 -39.71 -9.70 -0.08
CA PRO A 754 -38.99 -10.26 -1.25
C PRO A 754 -37.72 -11.04 -0.83
N VAL A 755 -37.28 -10.87 0.43
CA VAL A 755 -36.13 -11.54 1.02
C VAL A 755 -36.62 -12.59 2.01
N LYS A 756 -36.03 -13.79 2.01
CA LYS A 756 -36.37 -14.84 2.98
C LYS A 756 -36.19 -14.33 4.41
N PRO A 757 -37.25 -14.39 5.27
CA PRO A 757 -37.17 -13.93 6.64
C PRO A 757 -36.10 -14.69 7.43
N VAL A 758 -35.15 -13.96 8.02
CA VAL A 758 -34.11 -14.51 8.90
C VAL A 758 -34.61 -14.65 10.35
N ALA A 759 -33.96 -15.46 11.19
CA ALA A 759 -34.40 -15.75 12.56
C ALA A 759 -34.65 -14.47 13.40
N VAL A 760 -33.88 -13.39 13.17
CA VAL A 760 -34.03 -12.11 13.89
C VAL A 760 -35.39 -11.48 13.62
N VAL A 761 -35.93 -11.54 12.40
CA VAL A 761 -37.28 -11.02 12.06
C VAL A 761 -38.34 -11.69 12.92
N TRP A 762 -38.29 -13.03 12.96
CA TRP A 762 -39.23 -13.82 13.77
C TRP A 762 -39.04 -13.63 15.27
N MET A 763 -37.80 -13.37 15.73
CA MET A 763 -37.53 -13.05 17.15
C MET A 763 -38.15 -11.71 17.57
N CYS A 764 -38.06 -10.66 16.74
CA CYS A 764 -38.75 -9.38 16.98
C CYS A 764 -40.26 -9.60 17.06
N PHE A 765 -40.84 -10.35 16.13
CA PHE A 765 -42.25 -10.65 16.11
C PHE A 765 -42.69 -11.50 17.33
N LEU A 766 -41.91 -12.50 17.77
CA LEU A 766 -42.17 -13.27 18.98
C LEU A 766 -42.17 -12.38 20.24
N GLY A 767 -41.22 -11.43 20.30
CA GLY A 767 -41.15 -10.47 21.40
C GLY A 767 -42.41 -9.62 21.49
N ALA A 768 -42.97 -9.20 20.36
CA ALA A 768 -44.22 -8.46 20.29
C ALA A 768 -45.44 -9.31 20.61
N CYS A 769 -45.47 -10.58 20.17
CA CYS A 769 -46.55 -11.52 20.55
C CYS A 769 -46.64 -11.67 22.07
N ARG A 770 -45.47 -11.67 22.75
CA ARG A 770 -45.44 -11.64 24.22
C ARG A 770 -46.03 -10.33 24.76
N SER A 771 -45.56 -9.18 24.30
CA SER A 771 -46.00 -7.86 24.82
C SER A 771 -47.50 -7.61 24.64
N HIS A 772 -48.10 -8.18 23.59
CA HIS A 772 -49.53 -8.08 23.27
C HIS A 772 -50.34 -9.33 23.65
N MET A 773 -49.75 -10.27 24.42
CA MET A 773 -50.36 -11.49 24.94
C MET A 773 -51.05 -12.36 23.87
N ASN A 774 -50.51 -12.39 22.66
CA ASN A 774 -51.02 -13.22 21.58
C ASN A 774 -50.35 -14.57 21.56
N ILE A 775 -50.95 -15.56 22.22
CA ILE A 775 -50.43 -16.91 22.38
C ILE A 775 -50.36 -17.62 21.02
N GLY A 776 -51.43 -17.52 20.22
CA GLY A 776 -51.52 -18.25 18.96
C GLY A 776 -50.40 -17.90 17.99
N LEU A 777 -50.15 -16.63 17.78
CA LEU A 777 -49.03 -16.14 16.95
C LEU A 777 -47.67 -16.42 17.63
N GLY A 778 -47.61 -16.37 18.96
CA GLY A 778 -46.40 -16.70 19.71
C GLY A 778 -45.96 -18.15 19.54
N VAL A 779 -46.89 -19.11 19.63
CA VAL A 779 -46.63 -20.54 19.41
C VAL A 779 -46.23 -20.79 17.97
N PHE A 780 -46.99 -20.25 17.00
CA PHE A 780 -46.69 -20.34 15.58
C PHE A 780 -45.26 -19.87 15.27
N THR A 781 -44.92 -18.69 15.77
CA THR A 781 -43.59 -18.07 15.52
C THR A 781 -42.46 -18.88 16.17
N SER A 782 -42.72 -19.41 17.39
CA SER A 782 -41.71 -20.21 18.09
C SER A 782 -41.44 -21.53 17.36
N THR A 783 -42.44 -22.15 16.73
CA THR A 783 -42.25 -23.36 15.93
C THR A 783 -41.34 -23.08 14.74
N LEU A 784 -41.53 -21.98 14.01
CA LEU A 784 -40.65 -21.56 12.92
C LEU A 784 -39.23 -21.31 13.41
N LEU A 785 -39.07 -20.68 14.57
CA LEU A 785 -37.75 -20.38 15.13
C LEU A 785 -37.01 -21.63 15.60
N PHE A 786 -37.70 -22.64 16.09
CA PHE A 786 -37.09 -23.92 16.44
C PHE A 786 -36.54 -24.67 15.22
N ASP A 787 -37.10 -24.43 14.02
CA ASP A 787 -36.58 -24.98 12.77
C ASP A 787 -35.43 -24.15 12.22
N LEU A 788 -35.50 -22.80 12.33
CA LEU A 788 -34.48 -21.89 11.81
C LEU A 788 -33.23 -21.78 12.69
N ASP A 789 -33.41 -21.74 14.00
CA ASP A 789 -32.32 -21.59 14.98
C ASP A 789 -32.63 -22.39 16.28
N PRO A 790 -32.48 -23.71 16.22
CA PRO A 790 -32.87 -24.61 17.32
C PRO A 790 -32.04 -24.43 18.60
N LYS A 791 -30.88 -23.79 18.54
CA LYS A 791 -29.98 -23.56 19.68
C LYS A 791 -30.19 -22.23 20.39
N ASN A 792 -31.08 -21.37 19.90
CA ASN A 792 -31.30 -20.04 20.46
C ASN A 792 -32.11 -20.09 21.78
N ALA A 793 -31.42 -19.92 22.90
CA ALA A 793 -32.03 -19.93 24.23
C ALA A 793 -33.18 -18.91 24.39
N ALA A 794 -33.10 -17.78 23.70
CA ALA A 794 -34.10 -16.71 23.81
C ALA A 794 -35.48 -17.15 23.31
N THR A 795 -35.56 -17.99 22.29
CA THR A 795 -36.84 -18.55 21.78
C THR A 795 -37.58 -19.32 22.88
N TYR A 796 -36.85 -20.21 23.57
CA TYR A 796 -37.42 -21.02 24.66
C TYR A 796 -37.87 -20.18 25.84
N VAL A 797 -37.05 -19.17 26.21
CA VAL A 797 -37.34 -18.26 27.32
C VAL A 797 -38.57 -17.42 27.01
N LEU A 798 -38.67 -16.81 25.79
CA LEU A 798 -39.82 -16.00 25.40
C LEU A 798 -41.10 -16.82 25.35
N LEU A 799 -41.08 -17.99 24.76
CA LEU A 799 -42.25 -18.89 24.72
C LEU A 799 -42.66 -19.34 26.13
N SER A 800 -41.71 -19.70 26.98
CA SER A 800 -41.98 -20.03 28.39
C SER A 800 -42.61 -18.84 29.14
N ASN A 801 -42.17 -17.63 28.86
CA ASN A 801 -42.74 -16.42 29.45
C ASN A 801 -44.16 -16.11 28.92
N ILE A 802 -44.43 -16.30 27.62
CA ILE A 802 -45.79 -16.19 27.07
C ILE A 802 -46.78 -17.13 27.77
N TYR A 803 -46.39 -18.37 27.98
CA TYR A 803 -47.25 -19.35 28.72
C TYR A 803 -47.39 -19.00 30.19
N ALA A 804 -46.32 -18.47 30.83
CA ALA A 804 -46.37 -18.06 32.24
C ALA A 804 -47.32 -16.89 32.49
N GLU A 805 -47.32 -15.89 31.58
CA GLU A 805 -48.20 -14.71 31.67
C GLU A 805 -49.69 -15.03 31.66
N VAL A 806 -50.07 -16.16 31.04
CA VAL A 806 -51.46 -16.63 30.98
C VAL A 806 -51.73 -17.80 31.93
N GLY A 807 -50.75 -18.15 32.79
CA GLY A 807 -50.94 -19.16 33.83
C GLY A 807 -50.85 -20.61 33.34
N MET A 808 -50.37 -20.88 32.11
CA MET A 808 -50.19 -22.20 31.51
C MET A 808 -48.91 -22.90 32.01
N TRP A 809 -48.84 -23.19 33.32
CA TRP A 809 -47.62 -23.71 33.96
C TRP A 809 -47.15 -25.10 33.46
N GLY A 810 -48.10 -25.92 33.01
CA GLY A 810 -47.76 -27.21 32.34
C GLY A 810 -46.91 -27.05 31.09
N GLU A 811 -47.29 -26.10 30.23
CA GLU A 811 -46.56 -25.74 28.99
C GLU A 811 -45.21 -25.07 29.30
N VAL A 812 -45.14 -24.25 30.34
CA VAL A 812 -43.88 -23.68 30.84
C VAL A 812 -42.87 -24.77 31.17
N GLN A 813 -43.31 -25.80 31.93
CA GLN A 813 -42.45 -26.92 32.28
C GLN A 813 -42.01 -27.72 31.06
N MET A 814 -42.90 -27.95 30.10
CA MET A 814 -42.60 -28.65 28.86
C MET A 814 -41.52 -27.93 28.05
N VAL A 815 -41.66 -26.61 27.84
CA VAL A 815 -40.68 -25.83 27.10
C VAL A 815 -39.33 -25.80 27.83
N ARG A 816 -39.31 -25.70 29.15
CA ARG A 816 -38.05 -25.72 29.96
C ARG A 816 -37.38 -27.10 29.90
N ARG A 817 -38.14 -28.22 29.91
CA ARG A 817 -37.60 -29.56 29.70
C ARG A 817 -36.99 -29.69 28.31
N LEU A 818 -37.70 -29.29 27.26
CA LEU A 818 -37.20 -29.29 25.89
C LEU A 818 -35.89 -28.51 25.74
N MET A 819 -35.76 -27.37 26.39
CA MET A 819 -34.52 -26.58 26.45
C MET A 819 -33.39 -27.38 27.10
N LYS A 820 -33.65 -28.00 28.24
CA LYS A 820 -32.67 -28.83 28.95
C LYS A 820 -32.26 -30.07 28.17
N ASP A 821 -33.23 -30.79 27.56
CA ASP A 821 -33.00 -32.01 26.77
C ASP A 821 -32.14 -31.72 25.54
N ARG A 822 -32.23 -30.52 24.97
CA ARG A 822 -31.37 -30.03 23.87
C ARG A 822 -30.02 -29.48 24.34
N GLY A 823 -29.72 -29.54 25.64
CA GLY A 823 -28.46 -29.06 26.21
C GLY A 823 -28.26 -27.54 26.12
N ILE A 824 -29.32 -26.75 25.98
CA ILE A 824 -29.26 -25.30 25.80
C ILE A 824 -29.23 -24.63 27.17
N GLN A 825 -28.20 -23.82 27.40
CA GLN A 825 -28.05 -23.04 28.64
C GLN A 825 -28.43 -21.57 28.42
N LYS A 826 -29.08 -20.98 29.42
CA LYS A 826 -29.40 -19.55 29.44
C LYS A 826 -28.11 -18.77 29.69
N THR A 827 -27.84 -17.75 28.88
CA THR A 827 -26.75 -16.80 29.13
C THR A 827 -26.99 -16.09 30.46
N PRO A 828 -26.04 -16.12 31.43
CA PRO A 828 -26.19 -15.40 32.67
C PRO A 828 -26.25 -13.88 32.44
N GLY A 829 -27.10 -13.22 33.18
CA GLY A 829 -27.17 -11.75 33.19
C GLY A 829 -26.02 -11.16 34.01
N CYS A 830 -25.16 -10.42 33.32
CA CYS A 830 -24.05 -9.69 33.91
C CYS A 830 -24.20 -8.19 33.68
N SER A 831 -23.82 -7.39 34.67
CA SER A 831 -23.77 -5.94 34.59
C SER A 831 -22.39 -5.46 35.01
N TRP A 832 -21.90 -4.41 34.41
CA TRP A 832 -20.61 -3.82 34.76
C TRP A 832 -20.67 -2.31 34.82
N ILE A 833 -19.77 -1.75 35.61
CA ILE A 833 -19.63 -0.33 35.85
C ILE A 833 -18.15 0.04 35.87
N GLU A 834 -17.80 1.18 35.31
CA GLU A 834 -16.47 1.76 35.39
C GLU A 834 -16.36 2.63 36.63
N ASP A 835 -15.33 2.40 37.46
CA ASP A 835 -14.94 3.25 38.58
C ASP A 835 -13.42 3.38 38.62
N HIS A 836 -12.88 4.60 38.68
CA HIS A 836 -11.44 4.89 38.65
C HIS A 836 -10.68 4.17 37.55
N LYS A 837 -11.25 4.14 36.34
CA LYS A 837 -10.70 3.47 35.13
C LYS A 837 -10.57 1.96 35.26
N MET A 838 -11.24 1.35 36.21
CA MET A 838 -11.36 -0.08 36.43
C MET A 838 -12.80 -0.51 36.16
N VAL A 839 -12.97 -1.66 35.50
CA VAL A 839 -14.28 -2.23 35.21
C VAL A 839 -14.63 -3.26 36.27
N HIS A 840 -15.73 -3.05 36.98
CA HIS A 840 -16.29 -3.94 37.99
C HIS A 840 -17.48 -4.68 37.38
N ALA A 841 -17.45 -6.01 37.35
CA ALA A 841 -18.50 -6.86 36.81
C ALA A 841 -19.27 -7.56 37.91
N PHE A 842 -20.57 -7.65 37.74
CA PHE A 842 -21.49 -8.26 38.71
C PHE A 842 -22.40 -9.26 37.98
N CYS A 843 -22.54 -10.45 38.52
CA CYS A 843 -23.56 -11.42 38.12
C CYS A 843 -24.68 -11.47 39.13
N VAL A 844 -25.79 -12.11 38.82
CA VAL A 844 -26.91 -12.25 39.75
C VAL A 844 -26.46 -12.95 41.02
N GLY A 845 -26.65 -12.32 42.19
CA GLY A 845 -26.29 -12.87 43.49
C GLY A 845 -24.80 -12.96 43.76
N ASP A 846 -23.98 -12.22 43.00
CA ASP A 846 -22.52 -12.24 43.13
C ASP A 846 -22.03 -11.75 44.48
N ARG A 847 -21.17 -12.52 45.13
CA ARG A 847 -20.53 -12.20 46.40
C ARG A 847 -19.02 -12.23 46.36
N SER A 848 -18.44 -12.25 45.16
CA SER A 848 -17.00 -12.37 44.95
C SER A 848 -16.27 -11.02 45.06
N HIS A 849 -17.00 -9.90 44.97
CA HIS A 849 -16.39 -8.57 44.98
C HIS A 849 -15.80 -8.20 46.36
N PRO A 850 -14.63 -7.54 46.45
CA PRO A 850 -14.01 -7.15 47.73
C PRO A 850 -14.94 -6.34 48.66
N GLN A 851 -15.76 -5.45 48.12
CA GLN A 851 -16.73 -4.60 48.86
C GLN A 851 -18.11 -5.23 48.98
N THR A 852 -18.23 -6.54 48.94
CA THR A 852 -19.52 -7.26 48.95
C THR A 852 -20.41 -6.86 50.11
N GLN A 853 -19.84 -6.73 51.32
CA GLN A 853 -20.61 -6.37 52.53
C GLN A 853 -21.22 -4.99 52.39
N GLU A 854 -20.48 -4.02 51.91
CA GLU A 854 -20.93 -2.62 51.74
C GLU A 854 -22.00 -2.52 50.64
N ILE A 855 -21.81 -3.25 49.53
CA ILE A 855 -22.74 -3.30 48.41
C ILE A 855 -24.10 -3.88 48.85
N TYR A 856 -24.08 -4.98 49.57
CA TYR A 856 -25.31 -5.60 50.05
C TYR A 856 -26.00 -4.78 51.13
N ALA A 857 -25.28 -4.15 52.07
CA ALA A 857 -25.83 -3.23 53.02
C ALA A 857 -26.52 -2.02 52.35
N LYS A 858 -25.88 -1.48 51.27
CA LYS A 858 -26.49 -0.39 50.49
C LYS A 858 -27.73 -0.85 49.70
N LEU A 859 -27.76 -2.10 49.24
CA LEU A 859 -28.95 -2.66 48.61
C LEU A 859 -30.12 -2.82 49.58
N GLU A 860 -29.85 -3.25 50.82
CA GLU A 860 -30.88 -3.36 51.87
C GLU A 860 -31.44 -2.00 52.23
N GLU A 861 -30.60 -1.00 52.40
CA GLU A 861 -31.00 0.41 52.60
C GLU A 861 -31.91 0.90 51.46
N LEU A 862 -31.49 0.72 50.20
CA LEU A 862 -32.27 1.13 49.04
C LEU A 862 -33.59 0.37 48.95
N ALA A 863 -33.60 -0.94 49.25
CA ALA A 863 -34.82 -1.76 49.26
C ALA A 863 -35.85 -1.26 50.26
N TRP A 864 -35.39 -0.85 51.49
CA TRP A 864 -36.25 -0.26 52.51
C TRP A 864 -36.82 1.11 52.05
N GLU A 865 -35.97 1.98 51.53
CA GLU A 865 -36.38 3.31 51.02
C GLU A 865 -37.35 3.18 49.80
N MET A 866 -37.10 2.24 48.88
CA MET A 866 -37.99 1.98 47.76
C MET A 866 -39.36 1.46 48.22
N LYS A 867 -39.41 0.54 49.20
CA LYS A 867 -40.66 0.04 49.77
C LYS A 867 -41.42 1.18 50.44
N ALA A 868 -40.75 2.04 51.22
CA ALA A 868 -41.33 3.23 51.82
C ALA A 868 -41.88 4.23 50.77
N ALA A 869 -41.27 4.30 49.59
CA ALA A 869 -41.71 5.12 48.46
C ALA A 869 -42.82 4.47 47.62
N GLY A 870 -43.31 3.26 47.96
CA GLY A 870 -44.39 2.56 47.27
C GLY A 870 -43.96 1.59 46.16
N TYR A 871 -42.68 1.20 46.12
CA TYR A 871 -42.22 0.14 45.22
C TYR A 871 -42.65 -1.24 45.67
N SER A 872 -43.20 -2.04 44.77
CA SER A 872 -43.49 -3.46 44.96
C SER A 872 -42.79 -4.27 43.88
N PRO A 873 -41.98 -5.30 44.25
CA PRO A 873 -41.30 -6.16 43.31
C PRO A 873 -42.28 -6.89 42.39
N ASP A 874 -41.97 -7.00 41.08
CA ASP A 874 -42.80 -7.73 40.13
C ASP A 874 -42.41 -9.21 40.11
N SER A 875 -43.10 -10.03 40.95
CA SER A 875 -42.85 -11.47 41.11
C SER A 875 -43.59 -12.36 40.10
N LYS A 876 -44.36 -11.79 39.16
CA LYS A 876 -45.26 -12.51 38.22
C LYS A 876 -44.59 -13.59 37.41
N HIS A 877 -43.30 -13.49 37.16
CA HIS A 877 -42.52 -14.39 36.32
C HIS A 877 -41.76 -15.48 37.11
N LEU A 878 -41.86 -15.47 38.43
CA LEU A 878 -41.21 -16.44 39.28
C LEU A 878 -42.17 -17.63 39.58
N PRO A 879 -41.66 -18.86 39.81
CA PRO A 879 -42.48 -20.01 40.09
C PRO A 879 -43.32 -19.81 41.37
N ASN A 880 -44.55 -20.34 41.36
CA ASN A 880 -45.45 -20.24 42.51
C ASN A 880 -45.02 -21.05 43.74
N ASP A 881 -44.08 -21.99 43.56
CA ASP A 881 -43.61 -22.97 44.54
C ASP A 881 -42.53 -22.33 45.49
N VAL A 882 -42.15 -21.09 45.30
CA VAL A 882 -41.15 -20.37 46.11
C VAL A 882 -41.86 -19.37 47.00
N GLU A 883 -41.45 -19.28 48.29
CA GLU A 883 -42.03 -18.32 49.23
C GLU A 883 -41.81 -16.84 48.77
N GLU A 884 -42.75 -15.96 49.07
CA GLU A 884 -42.72 -14.57 48.65
C GLU A 884 -41.43 -13.84 49.12
N GLU A 885 -40.90 -14.17 50.28
CA GLU A 885 -39.67 -13.64 50.84
C GLU A 885 -38.42 -14.07 50.00
N GLU A 886 -38.39 -15.31 49.55
CA GLU A 886 -37.33 -15.84 48.66
C GLU A 886 -37.42 -15.20 47.27
N LYS A 887 -38.64 -14.99 46.73
CA LYS A 887 -38.87 -14.29 45.45
C LYS A 887 -38.36 -12.85 45.52
N GLU A 888 -38.66 -12.13 46.60
CA GLU A 888 -38.16 -10.78 46.81
C GLU A 888 -36.63 -10.75 46.89
N SER A 889 -36.04 -11.70 47.62
CA SER A 889 -34.57 -11.82 47.73
C SER A 889 -33.91 -12.04 46.38
N PHE A 890 -34.48 -12.92 45.53
CA PHE A 890 -33.95 -13.13 44.17
C PHE A 890 -33.98 -11.86 43.32
N LEU A 891 -35.08 -11.11 43.35
CA LEU A 891 -35.25 -9.88 42.60
C LEU A 891 -34.35 -8.74 43.11
N CYS A 892 -34.10 -8.68 44.43
CA CYS A 892 -33.22 -7.66 45.01
C CYS A 892 -31.75 -7.80 44.58
N HIS A 893 -31.28 -9.00 44.26
CA HIS A 893 -29.88 -9.29 43.95
C HIS A 893 -29.56 -9.43 42.46
N HIS A 894 -30.37 -8.82 41.57
CA HIS A 894 -30.07 -8.73 40.18
C HIS A 894 -28.79 -7.93 39.92
N SER A 895 -28.02 -8.33 38.89
CA SER A 895 -26.73 -7.75 38.56
C SER A 895 -26.76 -6.22 38.39
N GLU A 896 -27.87 -5.66 37.84
CA GLU A 896 -28.03 -4.22 37.66
C GLU A 896 -28.10 -3.49 39.04
N LYS A 897 -28.83 -4.05 39.96
CA LYS A 897 -29.01 -3.42 41.30
C LYS A 897 -27.69 -3.48 42.09
N LEU A 898 -26.92 -4.57 41.98
CA LEU A 898 -25.57 -4.67 42.54
C LEU A 898 -24.62 -3.62 41.95
N ALA A 899 -24.59 -3.49 40.62
CA ALA A 899 -23.76 -2.49 39.94
C ALA A 899 -24.16 -1.04 40.31
N ILE A 900 -25.47 -0.77 40.41
CA ILE A 900 -25.98 0.57 40.84
C ILE A 900 -25.57 0.85 42.27
N ALA A 901 -25.74 -0.10 43.22
CA ALA A 901 -25.35 0.06 44.61
C ALA A 901 -23.84 0.34 44.77
N PHE A 902 -22.99 -0.41 44.03
CA PHE A 902 -21.56 -0.17 43.95
C PHE A 902 -21.26 1.25 43.42
N GLY A 903 -21.88 1.67 42.33
CA GLY A 903 -21.70 3.01 41.76
C GLY A 903 -22.12 4.13 42.74
N LEU A 904 -23.19 3.94 43.49
CA LEU A 904 -23.64 4.91 44.50
C LEU A 904 -22.64 5.03 45.65
N LEU A 905 -21.95 3.96 46.02
CA LEU A 905 -20.94 3.95 47.08
C LEU A 905 -19.65 4.65 46.69
N ASN A 906 -19.18 4.41 45.47
CA ASN A 906 -17.83 4.77 45.05
C ASN A 906 -17.76 6.06 44.20
N THR A 907 -18.89 6.55 43.67
CA THR A 907 -18.89 7.79 42.90
C THR A 907 -19.35 9.00 43.71
N PRO A 908 -18.80 10.22 43.48
CA PRO A 908 -19.15 11.41 44.24
C PRO A 908 -20.64 11.71 44.17
N PRO A 909 -21.20 12.33 45.26
CA PRO A 909 -22.58 12.78 45.25
C PRO A 909 -22.92 13.68 44.05
N GLY A 910 -24.05 13.39 43.38
CA GLY A 910 -24.48 14.13 42.18
C GLY A 910 -23.88 13.65 40.86
N ALA A 911 -22.86 12.82 40.86
CA ALA A 911 -22.30 12.22 39.62
C ALA A 911 -23.26 11.19 39.02
N THR A 912 -23.31 11.10 37.69
CA THR A 912 -24.12 10.12 36.98
C THR A 912 -23.55 8.72 37.15
N VAL A 913 -24.39 7.75 37.57
CA VAL A 913 -24.03 6.33 37.68
C VAL A 913 -24.31 5.67 36.34
N ARG A 914 -23.28 5.05 35.72
CA ARG A 914 -23.39 4.39 34.37
C ARG A 914 -23.17 2.90 34.52
N VAL A 915 -24.20 2.12 34.17
CA VAL A 915 -24.18 0.66 34.21
C VAL A 915 -24.42 0.11 32.80
N VAL A 916 -23.64 -0.90 32.40
CA VAL A 916 -23.83 -1.63 31.14
C VAL A 916 -24.27 -3.05 31.46
N LYS A 917 -25.22 -3.59 30.71
CA LYS A 917 -25.76 -4.94 30.86
C LYS A 917 -25.73 -5.71 29.53
N ASN A 918 -25.40 -6.99 29.61
CA ASN A 918 -25.35 -7.89 28.43
C ASN A 918 -26.74 -8.33 27.92
N LEU A 919 -27.76 -8.22 28.75
CA LEU A 919 -29.15 -8.60 28.42
C LEU A 919 -30.06 -7.38 28.54
N ARG A 920 -31.28 -7.50 28.00
CA ARG A 920 -32.32 -6.49 28.21
C ARG A 920 -32.63 -6.35 29.67
N VAL A 921 -32.85 -5.11 30.14
CA VAL A 921 -33.29 -4.82 31.53
C VAL A 921 -34.66 -5.42 31.77
N CYS A 922 -34.87 -6.11 32.87
CA CYS A 922 -36.18 -6.64 33.21
C CYS A 922 -37.12 -5.54 33.78
N ALA A 923 -38.43 -5.78 33.73
CA ALA A 923 -39.44 -4.81 34.16
C ALA A 923 -39.26 -4.39 35.62
N ASP A 924 -38.87 -5.35 36.48
CA ASP A 924 -38.59 -5.09 37.88
C ASP A 924 -37.39 -4.17 38.10
N CYS A 925 -36.22 -4.49 37.44
CA CYS A 925 -35.03 -3.61 37.55
C CYS A 925 -35.27 -2.22 36.96
N HIS A 926 -36.03 -2.15 35.84
CA HIS A 926 -36.39 -0.85 35.26
C HIS A 926 -37.22 0.00 36.23
N THR A 927 -38.24 -0.58 36.87
CA THR A 927 -39.08 0.09 37.86
C THR A 927 -38.25 0.45 39.13
N ALA A 928 -37.48 -0.49 39.64
CA ALA A 928 -36.60 -0.23 40.79
C ALA A 928 -35.64 0.92 40.54
N THR A 929 -34.98 0.97 39.35
CA THR A 929 -34.06 2.04 39.02
C THR A 929 -34.74 3.41 38.93
N LYS A 930 -36.02 3.49 38.49
CA LYS A 930 -36.80 4.73 38.55
C LYS A 930 -36.94 5.22 40.02
N PHE A 931 -37.32 4.31 40.93
CA PHE A 931 -37.41 4.66 42.35
C PHE A 931 -36.06 5.06 42.93
N ILE A 932 -34.98 4.31 42.66
CA ILE A 932 -33.63 4.64 43.13
C ILE A 932 -33.25 6.03 42.64
N SER A 933 -33.42 6.34 41.33
CA SER A 933 -33.06 7.66 40.78
C SER A 933 -33.80 8.82 41.44
N LYS A 934 -35.04 8.60 41.88
CA LYS A 934 -35.84 9.58 42.61
C LYS A 934 -35.36 9.74 44.06
N ILE A 935 -35.06 8.63 44.74
CA ILE A 935 -34.62 8.60 46.14
C ILE A 935 -33.25 9.26 46.28
N VAL A 936 -32.28 8.86 45.48
CA VAL A 936 -30.91 9.37 45.59
C VAL A 936 -30.71 10.71 44.86
N ALA A 937 -31.75 11.25 44.20
CA ALA A 937 -31.71 12.48 43.36
C ALA A 937 -30.53 12.53 42.37
N ARG A 938 -30.17 11.37 41.81
CA ARG A 938 -29.07 11.22 40.85
C ARG A 938 -29.58 10.67 39.51
N GLU A 939 -28.91 11.03 38.46
CA GLU A 939 -29.09 10.40 37.17
C GLU A 939 -28.42 9.03 37.14
N ILE A 940 -29.16 8.00 36.70
CA ILE A 940 -28.65 6.65 36.51
C ILE A 940 -28.86 6.31 35.04
N VAL A 941 -27.78 5.95 34.35
CA VAL A 941 -27.81 5.56 32.95
C VAL A 941 -27.54 4.06 32.87
N VAL A 942 -28.50 3.30 32.36
CA VAL A 942 -28.34 1.87 32.17
C VAL A 942 -28.38 1.60 30.66
N ARG A 943 -27.29 1.05 30.12
CA ARG A 943 -27.22 0.55 28.74
C ARG A 943 -27.52 -0.95 28.76
N ASP A 944 -28.55 -1.35 28.09
CA ASP A 944 -28.83 -2.77 27.88
C ASP A 944 -28.44 -3.24 26.46
N ALA A 945 -28.79 -4.49 26.12
CA ALA A 945 -28.48 -5.06 24.80
C ALA A 945 -29.09 -4.27 23.64
N ASN A 946 -30.16 -3.49 23.86
CA ASN A 946 -30.90 -2.82 22.81
C ASN A 946 -30.73 -1.30 22.81
N ARG A 947 -30.69 -0.65 24.00
CA ARG A 947 -30.64 0.80 24.10
C ARG A 947 -30.15 1.30 25.45
N PHE A 948 -30.11 2.64 25.61
CA PHE A 948 -29.91 3.31 26.90
C PHE A 948 -31.24 3.66 27.57
N HIS A 949 -31.23 3.58 28.87
CA HIS A 949 -32.28 4.03 29.78
C HIS A 949 -31.71 5.11 30.71
N HIS A 950 -32.07 6.36 30.47
CA HIS A 950 -31.69 7.48 31.33
C HIS A 950 -32.76 7.68 32.38
N PHE A 951 -32.46 7.33 33.63
CA PHE A 951 -33.33 7.49 34.77
C PHE A 951 -32.98 8.77 35.52
N LYS A 952 -33.93 9.68 35.60
CA LYS A 952 -33.78 10.95 36.29
C LYS A 952 -35.06 11.34 36.96
N ASN A 953 -35.02 11.68 38.29
CA ASN A 953 -36.17 12.09 39.08
C ASN A 953 -37.36 11.12 38.98
N GLY A 954 -37.11 9.82 38.90
CA GLY A 954 -38.15 8.80 38.86
C GLY A 954 -38.75 8.56 37.47
N GLN A 955 -38.24 9.21 36.42
CA GLN A 955 -38.65 9.02 35.03
C GLN A 955 -37.55 8.36 34.20
N CYS A 956 -37.95 7.62 33.18
CA CYS A 956 -37.00 7.05 32.22
C CYS A 956 -37.19 7.69 30.84
N SER A 957 -36.08 7.87 30.11
CA SER A 957 -36.06 8.39 28.71
C SER A 957 -36.92 7.55 27.76
N CYS A 958 -37.09 6.25 28.03
CA CYS A 958 -37.89 5.34 27.21
C CYS A 958 -39.41 5.52 27.35
N ARG A 959 -39.89 6.31 28.33
CA ARG A 959 -41.31 6.54 28.65
C ARG A 959 -42.10 5.24 28.78
N ASP A 960 -41.48 4.20 29.29
CA ASP A 960 -42.00 2.84 29.46
C ASP A 960 -42.42 2.14 28.17
N TYR A 961 -42.03 2.66 27.03
CA TYR A 961 -42.16 2.05 25.71
C TYR A 961 -40.87 1.32 25.34
N TRP A 962 -40.76 0.05 25.79
CA TRP A 962 -39.51 -0.71 25.63
C TRP A 962 -39.69 -2.22 25.56
#